data_b94afec2d7cf2e01e44533afb15d7e82
#
_entry.id   b94afec2d7cf2e01e44533afb15d7e82
#
_cell.length_a   1.000
_cell.length_b   1.000
_cell.length_c   1.000
_cell.angle_alpha   90.00
_cell.angle_beta   90.00
_cell.angle_gamma   90.00
#
_symmetry.space_group_name_H-M   'P 1'
#
loop_
_entity.id
_entity.type
_entity.pdbx_description
1 polymer ?
#
loop_
_entity_poly.entity_id
_entity_poly.type
_entity_poly.pdbx_seq_one_letter_code
_entity_poly.pdbx_strand_id
1 'polypeptide(L)'
;MKRLAVVAVVTLVMLGCTASGDHTPVTGPVTVQAAGKKADAPREMKAFVSEQELRNYLRELAEREKKQRPAQISGAVGMDKLAPSAPMSAKSEAMAGSAPDANESVTNVQHAGVDEGGIVKVHGDQLVVLRRGRLFTVEIGGDELTPISMVDAYGPDIDPRGTWYDEMLVSQNTVVVIGYSYERGGTEVGMFHIDGAGKLAFRATYHLRSNDYYSSRNYAGRLIGNKLIFYSPLYVNPWSEDPFQSFPAVRKWHKGATPGEFKRIEPAARAYRPAYPFDVAYGTALHTVTTCDLSSGDFDCTATSVVGPPGRVFYVSPRAVYVWVTGGAYVGEKMRARSMVYRMPLDGSSPSAVGVSGSPVDQFSFLESEDGYLNVLVRSNDVGDGMWGAENSRGGVKLLRMPVSSFSDGSEPVDESSYLKLPTPGGYTFENRFVGDYLLYGTGSGWGYPQARGKATLYAVRWASGDVHRVPLAHGIDRIEQMGSDAVVVGVDGADLHFSAVRLEGTPQEVCDYVRKNASQGEMRSHGFFYKPQDRDSGMLGLPISVPGRPGYYNLFQNSAAILFLRNRGLRFEEVGELGAQPEKAKDDGCRASCVDWYGNAQPLFVHGRVIALLGYELVEGEVEDGVIHETRRVNYAPRNLTASREWDESGVPN
;
A
#
# COMPACT_ATOMS: atom_id res chain seq x y z
N MET A 1 9.01 -77.63 25.63
CA MET A 1 9.84 -76.80 24.76
C MET A 1 9.30 -75.37 24.82
N LYS A 2 9.98 -74.52 25.57
CA LYS A 2 9.59 -73.12 25.87
C LYS A 2 10.23 -72.25 24.81
N ARG A 3 9.43 -71.43 24.09
CA ARG A 3 9.93 -70.35 23.23
C ARG A 3 10.00 -69.07 24.06
N LEU A 4 11.19 -68.50 24.20
CA LEU A 4 11.43 -67.18 24.71
C LEU A 4 11.08 -66.15 23.64
N ALA A 5 10.27 -65.16 23.97
CA ALA A 5 10.07 -63.96 23.20
C ALA A 5 11.03 -62.89 23.67
N VAL A 6 11.85 -62.37 22.78
CA VAL A 6 12.76 -61.22 23.06
C VAL A 6 11.98 -59.94 22.70
N VAL A 7 11.75 -59.12 23.71
CA VAL A 7 11.21 -57.74 23.53
C VAL A 7 12.39 -56.83 23.36
N ALA A 8 12.52 -56.23 22.20
CA ALA A 8 13.49 -55.16 21.94
C ALA A 8 12.90 -53.81 22.40
N VAL A 9 13.48 -53.23 23.40
CA VAL A 9 13.19 -51.85 23.84
C VAL A 9 14.04 -50.89 22.99
N VAL A 10 13.39 -50.14 22.15
CA VAL A 10 14.02 -49.03 21.41
C VAL A 10 14.00 -47.81 22.31
N THR A 11 15.14 -47.42 22.81
CA THR A 11 15.34 -46.19 23.58
C THR A 11 15.51 -45.03 22.59
N LEU A 12 14.52 -44.17 22.51
CA LEU A 12 14.59 -42.93 21.75
C LEU A 12 15.40 -41.89 22.55
N VAL A 13 16.60 -41.59 22.08
CA VAL A 13 17.44 -40.54 22.67
C VAL A 13 16.95 -39.20 22.12
N MET A 14 16.25 -38.46 22.95
CA MET A 14 15.95 -37.04 22.72
C MET A 14 17.20 -36.22 23.02
N LEU A 15 17.86 -35.69 22.00
CA LEU A 15 18.88 -34.65 22.19
C LEU A 15 18.18 -33.33 22.54
N GLY A 16 18.21 -32.99 23.84
CA GLY A 16 17.83 -31.68 24.31
C GLY A 16 18.97 -30.69 24.05
N CYS A 17 18.71 -29.64 23.32
CA CYS A 17 19.60 -28.48 23.26
C CYS A 17 19.49 -27.69 24.57
N THR A 18 20.54 -27.70 25.37
CA THR A 18 20.68 -26.82 26.52
C THR A 18 21.21 -25.48 26.08
N ALA A 19 20.37 -24.44 26.14
CA ALA A 19 20.79 -23.06 26.05
C ALA A 19 21.10 -22.54 27.46
N SER A 20 22.37 -22.32 27.77
CA SER A 20 22.79 -21.54 28.93
C SER A 20 23.06 -20.11 28.49
N GLY A 21 22.25 -19.20 28.95
CA GLY A 21 22.45 -17.77 28.80
C GLY A 21 21.84 -17.05 29.98
N ASP A 22 22.69 -16.54 30.87
CA ASP A 22 22.30 -15.68 31.98
C ASP A 22 21.70 -14.38 31.46
N HIS A 23 20.43 -14.17 31.71
CA HIS A 23 19.76 -12.89 31.52
C HIS A 23 19.13 -12.43 32.83
N THR A 24 19.72 -11.42 33.43
CA THR A 24 19.07 -10.66 34.51
C THR A 24 17.97 -9.77 33.88
N PRO A 25 16.71 -9.91 34.30
CA PRO A 25 15.64 -9.01 33.86
C PRO A 25 15.74 -7.69 34.63
N VAL A 26 15.79 -6.59 33.91
CA VAL A 26 15.56 -5.24 34.46
C VAL A 26 14.04 -5.03 34.49
N THR A 27 13.44 -5.35 35.64
CA THR A 27 12.02 -5.06 35.90
C THR A 27 11.94 -3.80 36.77
N GLY A 28 11.37 -2.73 36.18
CA GLY A 28 10.87 -1.59 36.93
C GLY A 28 9.56 -1.12 36.30
N PRO A 29 8.43 -1.13 37.04
CA PRO A 29 7.19 -0.61 36.53
C PRO A 29 7.28 0.93 36.46
N VAL A 30 7.19 1.48 35.24
CA VAL A 30 7.02 2.93 35.05
C VAL A 30 5.56 3.27 35.27
N THR A 31 5.24 3.77 36.45
CA THR A 31 3.94 4.36 36.76
C THR A 31 3.88 5.75 36.15
N VAL A 32 3.16 5.93 35.07
CA VAL A 32 2.88 7.24 34.50
C VAL A 32 1.82 7.94 35.36
N GLN A 33 2.24 8.84 36.26
CA GLN A 33 1.34 9.77 36.92
C GLN A 33 0.98 10.88 35.94
N ALA A 34 -0.28 10.92 35.54
CA ALA A 34 -0.84 12.05 34.80
C ALA A 34 -0.89 13.30 35.69
N ALA A 35 -0.02 14.25 35.45
CA ALA A 35 -0.11 15.58 36.04
C ALA A 35 -1.29 16.34 35.43
N GLY A 36 -2.36 16.48 36.19
CA GLY A 36 -3.57 17.20 35.77
C GLY A 36 -3.33 18.69 35.63
N LYS A 37 -3.03 19.18 34.41
CA LYS A 37 -3.35 20.52 33.97
C LYS A 37 -4.81 20.55 33.56
N LYS A 38 -5.58 21.54 34.02
CA LYS A 38 -6.91 21.83 33.47
C LYS A 38 -6.77 21.95 31.96
N ALA A 39 -7.43 21.02 31.25
CA ALA A 39 -7.46 21.05 29.80
C ALA A 39 -8.30 22.28 29.37
N ASP A 40 -7.63 23.27 28.81
CA ASP A 40 -8.30 24.26 27.96
C ASP A 40 -8.97 23.49 26.81
N ALA A 41 -10.10 24.00 26.31
CA ALA A 41 -10.78 23.39 25.17
C ALA A 41 -9.75 23.18 24.02
N PRO A 42 -9.76 22.03 23.31
CA PRO A 42 -8.79 21.76 22.27
C PRO A 42 -8.87 22.86 21.21
N ARG A 43 -7.72 23.46 20.90
CA ARG A 43 -7.62 24.47 19.85
C ARG A 43 -7.85 23.79 18.51
N GLU A 44 -8.73 24.33 17.70
CA GLU A 44 -9.05 23.79 16.37
C GLU A 44 -8.19 24.46 15.29
N MET A 45 -7.86 23.75 14.24
CA MET A 45 -7.25 24.34 13.05
C MET A 45 -8.20 25.37 12.43
N LYS A 46 -7.64 26.44 11.91
CA LYS A 46 -8.42 27.53 11.32
C LYS A 46 -8.64 27.29 9.84
N ALA A 47 -9.91 27.18 9.45
CA ALA A 47 -10.30 27.34 8.06
C ALA A 47 -10.18 28.80 7.63
N PHE A 48 -10.03 29.03 6.34
CA PHE A 48 -10.10 30.37 5.77
C PHE A 48 -11.55 30.85 5.71
N VAL A 49 -11.81 32.05 6.18
CA VAL A 49 -13.17 32.61 6.21
C VAL A 49 -13.61 33.16 4.86
N SER A 50 -12.68 33.40 3.93
CA SER A 50 -12.97 33.92 2.60
C SER A 50 -11.88 33.56 1.58
N GLU A 51 -12.25 33.59 0.30
CA GLU A 51 -11.31 33.45 -0.82
C GLU A 51 -10.21 34.53 -0.78
N GLN A 52 -10.53 35.73 -0.31
CA GLN A 52 -9.57 36.80 -0.21
C GLN A 52 -8.53 36.56 0.90
N GLU A 53 -8.94 36.02 2.05
CA GLU A 53 -8.02 35.64 3.12
C GLU A 53 -7.07 34.53 2.65
N LEU A 54 -7.61 33.50 2.00
CA LEU A 54 -6.82 32.41 1.43
C LEU A 54 -5.82 32.94 0.39
N ARG A 55 -6.23 33.82 -0.52
CA ARG A 55 -5.36 34.46 -1.49
C ARG A 55 -4.24 35.28 -0.82
N ASN A 56 -4.56 36.02 0.20
CA ASN A 56 -3.56 36.82 0.95
C ASN A 56 -2.54 35.91 1.64
N TYR A 57 -3.01 34.82 2.26
CA TYR A 57 -2.13 33.84 2.91
C TYR A 57 -1.18 33.19 1.91
N LEU A 58 -1.66 32.78 0.74
CA LEU A 58 -0.81 32.22 -0.31
C LEU A 58 0.25 33.21 -0.80
N ARG A 59 -0.08 34.50 -0.90
CA ARG A 59 0.90 35.56 -1.22
C ARG A 59 1.95 35.74 -0.12
N GLU A 60 1.55 35.66 1.15
CA GLU A 60 2.49 35.68 2.27
C GLU A 60 3.45 34.49 2.21
N LEU A 61 2.97 33.30 1.87
CA LEU A 61 3.83 32.13 1.66
C LEU A 61 4.83 32.37 0.52
N ALA A 62 4.39 32.96 -0.60
CA ALA A 62 5.24 33.33 -1.71
C ALA A 62 6.38 34.28 -1.28
N GLU A 63 6.05 35.34 -0.57
CA GLU A 63 7.06 36.30 -0.08
C GLU A 63 8.03 35.66 0.92
N ARG A 64 7.57 34.68 1.70
CA ARG A 64 8.43 33.90 2.60
C ARG A 64 9.36 32.98 1.82
N GLU A 65 8.85 32.26 0.83
CA GLU A 65 9.64 31.41 -0.07
C GLU A 65 10.76 32.20 -0.74
N LYS A 66 10.44 33.40 -1.27
CA LYS A 66 11.42 34.28 -1.89
C LYS A 66 12.56 34.69 -0.95
N LYS A 67 12.25 34.92 0.34
CA LYS A 67 13.24 35.28 1.36
C LYS A 67 14.07 34.08 1.82
N GLN A 68 13.54 32.87 1.76
CA GLN A 68 14.19 31.66 2.25
C GLN A 68 14.98 30.92 1.18
N ARG A 69 14.74 31.20 -0.11
CA ARG A 69 15.54 30.62 -1.19
C ARG A 69 16.99 31.07 -1.04
N PRO A 70 17.96 30.12 -0.87
CA PRO A 70 19.37 30.47 -0.85
C PRO A 70 19.75 31.13 -2.18
N ALA A 71 20.58 32.17 -2.11
CA ALA A 71 21.07 32.91 -3.29
C ALA A 71 21.97 32.12 -4.24
N GLN A 72 22.08 30.82 -4.07
CA GLN A 72 22.88 29.91 -4.86
C GLN A 72 22.15 28.62 -5.23
N ILE A 73 21.26 28.71 -6.20
CA ILE A 73 21.07 27.63 -7.18
C ILE A 73 20.85 28.30 -8.55
N SER A 74 21.87 28.99 -9.04
CA SER A 74 21.99 29.33 -10.46
C SER A 74 22.84 28.28 -11.17
N GLY A 75 22.64 27.03 -10.85
CA GLY A 75 23.00 25.89 -11.64
C GLY A 75 21.70 25.17 -11.94
N ALA A 76 21.15 25.44 -13.12
CA ALA A 76 20.01 24.71 -13.62
C ALA A 76 20.35 23.23 -13.66
N VAL A 77 20.03 22.52 -12.59
CA VAL A 77 19.64 21.14 -12.75
C VAL A 77 18.23 21.22 -13.30
N GLY A 78 18.16 21.26 -14.61
CA GLY A 78 16.93 21.07 -15.33
C GLY A 78 16.29 19.80 -14.79
N MET A 79 15.06 19.89 -14.34
CA MET A 79 14.16 18.75 -14.31
C MET A 79 13.86 18.41 -15.77
N ASP A 80 14.94 18.06 -16.49
CA ASP A 80 14.83 17.47 -17.80
C ASP A 80 14.46 16.02 -17.59
N LYS A 81 13.25 15.72 -18.03
CA LYS A 81 12.75 14.42 -18.48
C LYS A 81 13.59 13.24 -17.97
N LEU A 82 13.39 12.87 -16.73
CA LEU A 82 13.69 11.50 -16.33
C LEU A 82 12.67 10.63 -17.09
N ALA A 83 13.13 10.07 -18.19
CA ALA A 83 12.46 8.97 -18.84
C ALA A 83 12.16 7.92 -17.77
N PRO A 84 11.00 7.27 -17.79
CA PRO A 84 10.68 6.24 -16.84
C PRO A 84 11.69 5.10 -17.01
N SER A 85 12.64 5.04 -16.12
CA SER A 85 13.44 3.84 -15.95
C SER A 85 12.51 2.76 -15.43
N ALA A 86 12.63 1.56 -15.99
CA ALA A 86 11.80 0.42 -15.73
C ALA A 86 11.57 0.20 -14.24
N PRO A 87 10.33 -0.11 -13.83
CA PRO A 87 9.98 -0.25 -12.42
C PRO A 87 10.67 -1.46 -11.83
N MET A 88 11.28 -1.28 -10.68
CA MET A 88 11.67 -2.37 -9.83
C MET A 88 10.86 -2.34 -8.56
N SER A 89 10.29 -3.48 -8.31
CA SER A 89 9.41 -3.92 -7.23
C SER A 89 9.62 -3.29 -5.88
N ALA A 90 8.54 -2.85 -5.28
CA ALA A 90 8.42 -2.55 -3.87
C ALA A 90 7.14 -3.15 -3.27
N LYS A 91 7.16 -3.39 -2.00
CA LYS A 91 6.35 -4.21 -1.10
C LYS A 91 5.26 -3.41 -0.42
N SER A 92 4.41 -3.98 0.09
CA SER A 92 3.40 -4.85 0.64
C SER A 92 2.49 -4.12 1.61
N GLU A 93 1.48 -4.59 2.14
CA GLU A 93 1.00 -5.31 3.24
C GLU A 93 -0.44 -5.21 3.66
N ALA A 94 -0.80 -5.93 4.58
CA ALA A 94 -1.93 -6.62 5.06
C ALA A 94 -2.72 -6.05 6.20
N MET A 95 -3.82 -6.59 6.53
CA MET A 95 -4.31 -6.82 7.89
C MET A 95 -5.47 -7.77 7.99
N ALA A 96 -5.58 -8.32 9.17
CA ALA A 96 -6.52 -9.35 9.52
C ALA A 96 -7.67 -8.85 10.38
N GLY A 97 -8.69 -9.63 10.46
CA GLY A 97 -9.63 -9.68 11.56
C GLY A 97 -11.09 -9.64 11.15
N SER A 98 -11.56 -10.80 10.82
CA SER A 98 -12.88 -11.43 10.99
C SER A 98 -14.12 -10.60 11.31
N ALA A 99 -15.01 -10.54 10.33
CA ALA A 99 -16.41 -10.97 10.42
C ALA A 99 -16.83 -11.43 9.02
N PRO A 100 -17.68 -12.45 8.86
CA PRO A 100 -18.08 -12.90 7.54
C PRO A 100 -19.06 -11.89 6.96
N ASP A 101 -18.56 -11.00 6.14
CA ASP A 101 -19.40 -10.13 5.31
C ASP A 101 -19.73 -10.82 4.00
N ALA A 102 -20.93 -10.51 3.49
CA ALA A 102 -21.55 -11.09 2.32
C ALA A 102 -20.78 -10.88 0.99
N ASN A 103 -19.62 -10.22 1.03
CA ASN A 103 -18.71 -10.06 -0.09
C ASN A 103 -17.34 -10.60 0.31
N GLU A 104 -16.97 -11.74 -0.26
CA GLU A 104 -15.66 -12.34 -0.09
C GLU A 104 -14.58 -11.44 -0.74
N SER A 105 -13.62 -10.96 0.04
CA SER A 105 -12.54 -10.11 -0.48
C SER A 105 -11.35 -10.94 -0.93
N VAL A 106 -10.78 -10.58 -2.06
CA VAL A 106 -9.50 -11.13 -2.58
C VAL A 106 -8.36 -10.13 -2.42
N THR A 107 -8.61 -9.00 -1.75
CA THR A 107 -7.62 -7.95 -1.50
C THR A 107 -7.09 -8.05 -0.09
N ASN A 108 -5.78 -8.10 0.05
CA ASN A 108 -5.08 -8.05 1.32
C ASN A 108 -5.03 -6.59 1.80
N VAL A 109 -5.99 -6.18 2.64
CA VAL A 109 -6.17 -4.79 3.10
C VAL A 109 -5.54 -4.54 4.46
N GLN A 110 -5.13 -3.30 4.74
CA GLN A 110 -4.54 -2.92 6.03
C GLN A 110 -5.58 -2.90 7.15
N HIS A 111 -6.81 -2.48 6.86
CA HIS A 111 -7.91 -2.44 7.83
C HIS A 111 -9.17 -3.07 7.27
N ALA A 112 -9.82 -3.89 8.08
CA ALA A 112 -11.16 -4.38 7.77
C ALA A 112 -12.13 -3.21 7.54
N GLY A 113 -12.94 -3.29 6.48
CA GLY A 113 -13.89 -2.23 6.10
C GLY A 113 -13.30 -1.02 5.39
N VAL A 114 -11.98 -0.98 5.17
CA VAL A 114 -11.30 -0.01 4.28
C VAL A 114 -10.75 -0.77 3.10
N ASP A 115 -11.50 -0.86 2.01
CA ASP A 115 -11.03 -1.53 0.80
C ASP A 115 -9.97 -0.67 0.09
N GLU A 116 -8.94 -1.32 -0.40
CA GLU A 116 -7.83 -0.70 -1.13
C GLU A 116 -7.97 -0.96 -2.62
N GLY A 117 -7.50 -0.04 -3.45
CA GLY A 117 -7.40 -0.26 -4.88
C GLY A 117 -6.63 -1.53 -5.21
N GLY A 118 -6.92 -2.17 -6.32
CA GLY A 118 -6.25 -3.39 -6.75
C GLY A 118 -6.52 -3.71 -8.20
N ILE A 119 -5.89 -4.76 -8.70
CA ILE A 119 -6.04 -5.22 -10.09
C ILE A 119 -7.14 -6.26 -10.27
N VAL A 120 -7.65 -6.83 -9.18
CA VAL A 120 -8.74 -7.81 -9.19
C VAL A 120 -9.68 -7.60 -8.01
N LYS A 121 -10.96 -7.74 -8.25
CA LYS A 121 -12.04 -7.63 -7.25
C LYS A 121 -13.09 -8.69 -7.51
N VAL A 122 -13.86 -9.01 -6.47
CA VAL A 122 -15.03 -9.90 -6.55
C VAL A 122 -16.30 -9.06 -6.63
N HIS A 123 -17.22 -9.46 -7.48
CA HIS A 123 -18.58 -8.95 -7.54
C HIS A 123 -19.57 -10.11 -7.68
N GLY A 124 -20.18 -10.54 -6.58
CA GLY A 124 -21.00 -11.75 -6.58
C GLY A 124 -20.20 -12.95 -7.09
N ASP A 125 -20.71 -13.60 -8.12
CA ASP A 125 -20.09 -14.77 -8.76
C ASP A 125 -19.08 -14.41 -9.88
N GLN A 126 -18.64 -13.16 -9.97
CA GLN A 126 -17.70 -12.71 -10.99
C GLN A 126 -16.41 -12.17 -10.39
N LEU A 127 -15.27 -12.47 -11.03
CA LEU A 127 -14.04 -11.73 -10.88
C LEU A 127 -14.03 -10.56 -11.87
N VAL A 128 -13.72 -9.38 -11.38
CA VAL A 128 -13.42 -8.20 -12.21
C VAL A 128 -11.91 -8.01 -12.21
N VAL A 129 -11.29 -8.02 -13.39
CA VAL A 129 -9.83 -7.89 -13.54
C VAL A 129 -9.52 -6.65 -14.36
N LEU A 130 -8.64 -5.82 -13.83
CA LEU A 130 -8.08 -4.66 -14.53
C LEU A 130 -6.67 -5.00 -15.00
N ARG A 131 -6.42 -4.85 -16.29
CA ARG A 131 -5.08 -5.04 -16.83
C ARG A 131 -4.83 -4.20 -18.06
N ARG A 132 -3.71 -3.46 -18.05
CA ARG A 132 -3.18 -2.73 -19.21
C ARG A 132 -4.24 -1.90 -19.94
N GLY A 133 -5.02 -1.15 -19.14
CA GLY A 133 -6.08 -0.27 -19.65
C GLY A 133 -7.33 -0.98 -20.14
N ARG A 134 -7.61 -2.22 -19.69
CA ARG A 134 -8.84 -2.95 -19.97
C ARG A 134 -9.42 -3.59 -18.73
N LEU A 135 -10.74 -3.64 -18.68
CA LEU A 135 -11.51 -4.39 -17.68
C LEU A 135 -12.03 -5.68 -18.30
N PHE A 136 -11.94 -6.74 -17.53
CA PHE A 136 -12.46 -8.08 -17.86
C PHE A 136 -13.36 -8.56 -16.73
N THR A 137 -14.38 -9.34 -17.07
CA THR A 137 -15.12 -10.13 -16.08
C THR A 137 -15.08 -11.59 -16.44
N VAL A 138 -14.93 -12.41 -15.42
CA VAL A 138 -14.92 -13.88 -15.52
C VAL A 138 -15.87 -14.43 -14.48
N GLU A 139 -16.83 -15.26 -14.93
CA GLU A 139 -17.75 -16.00 -14.05
C GLU A 139 -16.99 -17.08 -13.28
N ILE A 140 -17.23 -17.13 -11.97
CA ILE A 140 -16.62 -18.08 -11.03
C ILE A 140 -17.65 -18.78 -10.13
N GLY A 141 -18.93 -18.48 -10.27
CA GLY A 141 -20.00 -19.06 -9.45
C GLY A 141 -20.39 -20.48 -9.81
N GLY A 142 -20.09 -20.90 -11.03
CA GLY A 142 -20.33 -22.26 -11.52
C GLY A 142 -19.08 -23.13 -11.47
N ASP A 143 -19.18 -24.33 -12.04
CA ASP A 143 -18.04 -25.25 -12.15
C ASP A 143 -16.96 -24.77 -13.13
N GLU A 144 -17.31 -23.89 -14.07
CA GLU A 144 -16.42 -23.39 -15.10
C GLU A 144 -15.87 -21.99 -14.77
N LEU A 145 -14.75 -21.62 -15.40
CA LEU A 145 -14.23 -20.25 -15.45
C LEU A 145 -14.60 -19.67 -16.82
N THR A 146 -15.61 -18.79 -16.86
CA THR A 146 -16.16 -18.31 -18.15
C THR A 146 -15.92 -16.81 -18.32
N PRO A 147 -15.13 -16.36 -19.31
CA PRO A 147 -15.01 -14.93 -19.63
C PRO A 147 -16.36 -14.38 -20.13
N ILE A 148 -16.84 -13.31 -19.48
CA ILE A 148 -18.16 -12.72 -19.76
C ILE A 148 -18.04 -11.44 -20.57
N SER A 149 -17.19 -10.51 -20.14
CA SER A 149 -17.13 -9.17 -20.71
C SER A 149 -15.68 -8.65 -20.78
N MET A 150 -15.43 -7.84 -21.80
CA MET A 150 -14.19 -7.07 -21.92
C MET A 150 -14.55 -5.67 -22.43
N VAL A 151 -14.05 -4.63 -21.76
CA VAL A 151 -14.20 -3.23 -22.20
C VAL A 151 -12.89 -2.48 -21.97
N ASP A 152 -12.68 -1.39 -22.72
CA ASP A 152 -11.59 -0.47 -22.41
C ASP A 152 -11.84 0.20 -21.05
N ALA A 153 -10.79 0.37 -20.25
CA ALA A 153 -10.86 0.97 -18.91
C ALA A 153 -10.97 2.51 -18.95
N TYR A 154 -11.05 3.08 -20.13
CA TYR A 154 -11.20 4.51 -20.40
C TYR A 154 -12.44 4.78 -21.26
N GLY A 155 -12.91 6.03 -21.22
CA GLY A 155 -14.13 6.41 -21.92
C GLY A 155 -13.97 6.49 -23.44
N PRO A 156 -15.09 6.47 -24.17
CA PRO A 156 -15.10 6.73 -25.60
C PRO A 156 -14.44 8.08 -25.94
N ASP A 157 -13.80 8.17 -27.08
CA ASP A 157 -13.08 9.37 -27.55
C ASP A 157 -11.90 9.82 -26.67
N ILE A 158 -11.48 9.00 -25.69
CA ILE A 158 -10.24 9.24 -24.93
C ILE A 158 -9.07 8.58 -25.67
N ASP A 159 -8.03 9.35 -25.95
CA ASP A 159 -6.73 8.79 -26.31
C ASP A 159 -6.01 8.34 -25.03
N PRO A 160 -5.82 7.03 -24.81
CA PRO A 160 -5.22 6.54 -23.58
C PRO A 160 -3.71 6.66 -23.55
N ARG A 161 -3.05 7.12 -24.63
CA ARG A 161 -1.60 7.32 -24.66
C ARG A 161 -1.18 8.34 -23.59
N GLY A 162 -0.09 8.09 -22.88
CA GLY A 162 0.33 8.95 -21.78
C GLY A 162 -0.57 8.89 -20.54
N THR A 163 -1.43 7.86 -20.42
CA THR A 163 -2.29 7.61 -19.25
C THR A 163 -2.10 6.18 -18.78
N TRP A 164 -2.08 5.97 -17.47
CA TRP A 164 -2.12 4.64 -16.89
C TRP A 164 -3.46 4.40 -16.18
N TYR A 165 -3.90 3.14 -16.11
CA TYR A 165 -5.14 2.68 -15.48
C TYR A 165 -4.83 1.37 -14.77
N ASP A 166 -4.42 1.43 -13.52
CA ASP A 166 -3.88 0.27 -12.82
C ASP A 166 -4.49 0.05 -11.43
N GLU A 167 -5.49 0.86 -11.06
CA GLU A 167 -6.16 0.76 -9.78
C GLU A 167 -7.68 0.67 -9.98
N MET A 168 -8.32 -0.27 -9.30
CA MET A 168 -9.76 -0.51 -9.41
C MET A 168 -10.37 -0.75 -8.04
N LEU A 169 -11.59 -0.25 -7.87
CA LEU A 169 -12.47 -0.51 -6.72
C LEU A 169 -13.86 -0.90 -7.22
N VAL A 170 -14.59 -1.65 -6.42
CA VAL A 170 -15.97 -2.05 -6.74
C VAL A 170 -16.88 -1.71 -5.58
N SER A 171 -17.94 -0.93 -5.85
CA SER A 171 -18.97 -0.60 -4.88
C SER A 171 -20.33 -0.97 -5.47
N GLN A 172 -21.00 -1.93 -4.87
CA GLN A 172 -22.24 -2.48 -5.40
C GLN A 172 -22.09 -2.82 -6.90
N ASN A 173 -22.92 -2.27 -7.79
CA ASN A 173 -22.88 -2.49 -9.23
C ASN A 173 -22.02 -1.44 -9.98
N THR A 174 -21.16 -0.72 -9.27
CA THR A 174 -20.27 0.28 -9.86
C THR A 174 -18.82 -0.16 -9.76
N VAL A 175 -18.17 -0.31 -10.90
CA VAL A 175 -16.73 -0.51 -10.99
C VAL A 175 -16.11 0.86 -11.25
N VAL A 176 -15.13 1.22 -10.44
CA VAL A 176 -14.38 2.47 -10.54
C VAL A 176 -12.94 2.13 -10.92
N VAL A 177 -12.50 2.64 -12.06
CA VAL A 177 -11.11 2.55 -12.49
C VAL A 177 -10.43 3.88 -12.24
N ILE A 178 -9.29 3.84 -11.61
CA ILE A 178 -8.48 5.01 -11.28
C ILE A 178 -7.21 4.95 -12.12
N GLY A 179 -6.96 6.05 -12.82
CA GLY A 179 -5.77 6.26 -13.60
C GLY A 179 -5.24 7.68 -13.43
N TYR A 180 -4.15 7.99 -14.10
CA TYR A 180 -3.59 9.32 -14.12
C TYR A 180 -3.23 9.73 -15.54
N SER A 181 -3.68 10.92 -15.92
CA SER A 181 -3.41 11.51 -17.24
C SER A 181 -2.57 12.77 -17.10
N TYR A 182 -1.34 12.73 -17.61
CA TYR A 182 -0.45 13.90 -17.66
C TYR A 182 -0.96 15.01 -18.58
N GLU A 183 -1.75 14.67 -19.59
CA GLU A 183 -2.25 15.62 -20.59
C GLU A 183 -3.61 16.23 -20.22
N ARG A 184 -4.46 15.47 -19.53
CA ARG A 184 -5.86 15.85 -19.27
C ARG A 184 -6.11 16.44 -17.88
N GLY A 185 -5.07 16.58 -17.06
CA GLY A 185 -5.14 17.37 -15.84
C GLY A 185 -5.34 16.62 -14.54
N GLY A 186 -4.81 15.41 -14.43
CA GLY A 186 -4.70 14.71 -13.14
C GLY A 186 -5.31 13.32 -13.12
N THR A 187 -5.86 12.94 -11.94
CA THR A 187 -6.50 11.64 -11.75
C THR A 187 -7.71 11.49 -12.66
N GLU A 188 -7.73 10.42 -13.43
CA GLU A 188 -8.84 10.05 -14.29
C GLU A 188 -9.62 8.92 -13.61
N VAL A 189 -10.94 9.11 -13.46
CA VAL A 189 -11.84 8.18 -12.79
C VAL A 189 -12.86 7.68 -13.81
N GLY A 190 -12.68 6.46 -14.28
CA GLY A 190 -13.61 5.76 -15.15
C GLY A 190 -14.67 5.05 -14.34
N MET A 191 -15.94 5.28 -14.61
CA MET A 191 -17.06 4.61 -13.96
C MET A 191 -17.75 3.65 -14.92
N PHE A 192 -17.95 2.42 -14.48
CA PHE A 192 -18.61 1.37 -15.24
C PHE A 192 -19.73 0.76 -14.40
N HIS A 193 -20.76 0.32 -15.06
CA HIS A 193 -21.80 -0.52 -14.47
C HIS A 193 -21.47 -1.98 -14.72
N ILE A 194 -21.61 -2.82 -13.70
CA ILE A 194 -21.60 -4.27 -13.82
C ILE A 194 -22.98 -4.79 -13.47
N ASP A 195 -23.57 -5.59 -14.34
CA ASP A 195 -24.87 -6.20 -14.06
C ASP A 195 -24.73 -7.55 -13.34
N GLY A 196 -25.84 -8.15 -12.94
CA GLY A 196 -25.85 -9.43 -12.25
C GLY A 196 -25.32 -10.62 -13.07
N ALA A 197 -25.19 -10.45 -14.40
CA ALA A 197 -24.57 -11.42 -15.29
C ALA A 197 -23.08 -11.13 -15.58
N GLY A 198 -22.50 -10.15 -14.90
CA GLY A 198 -21.10 -9.78 -15.07
C GLY A 198 -20.79 -8.93 -16.30
N LYS A 199 -21.82 -8.42 -17.02
CA LYS A 199 -21.58 -7.60 -18.19
C LYS A 199 -21.23 -6.17 -17.79
N LEU A 200 -20.12 -5.67 -18.31
CA LEU A 200 -19.63 -4.32 -18.08
C LEU A 200 -20.21 -3.33 -19.11
N ALA A 201 -20.60 -2.16 -18.64
CA ALA A 201 -21.02 -1.04 -19.47
C ALA A 201 -20.40 0.28 -18.97
N PHE A 202 -19.75 1.02 -19.88
CA PHE A 202 -19.23 2.34 -19.57
C PHE A 202 -20.35 3.30 -19.20
N ARG A 203 -20.13 4.12 -18.14
CA ARG A 203 -21.07 5.15 -17.68
C ARG A 203 -20.55 6.57 -17.91
N ALA A 204 -19.38 6.87 -17.36
CA ALA A 204 -18.79 8.20 -17.42
C ALA A 204 -17.30 8.15 -17.10
N THR A 205 -16.58 9.17 -17.54
CA THR A 205 -15.24 9.48 -17.04
C THR A 205 -15.24 10.85 -16.40
N TYR A 206 -14.57 10.97 -15.28
CA TYR A 206 -14.32 12.22 -14.57
C TYR A 206 -12.83 12.47 -14.44
N HIS A 207 -12.44 13.72 -14.46
CA HIS A 207 -11.10 14.14 -14.10
C HIS A 207 -11.14 14.85 -12.74
N LEU A 208 -10.35 14.38 -11.80
CA LEU A 208 -10.06 15.03 -10.54
C LEU A 208 -8.71 15.71 -10.66
N ARG A 209 -8.69 17.04 -10.53
CA ARG A 209 -7.44 17.79 -10.56
C ARG A 209 -6.55 17.37 -9.40
N SER A 210 -5.39 16.86 -9.71
CA SER A 210 -4.41 16.36 -8.76
C SER A 210 -3.02 16.43 -9.37
N ASN A 211 -1.98 16.36 -8.53
CA ASN A 211 -0.67 15.96 -8.99
C ASN A 211 -0.57 14.43 -8.94
N ASP A 212 0.35 13.88 -9.71
CA ASP A 212 0.61 12.44 -9.69
C ASP A 212 1.02 12.00 -8.28
N TYR A 213 0.35 10.97 -7.79
CA TYR A 213 0.72 10.29 -6.58
C TYR A 213 1.03 8.84 -6.92
N TYR A 214 2.28 8.60 -7.30
CA TYR A 214 2.80 7.26 -7.41
C TYR A 214 3.52 6.89 -6.12
N SER A 215 3.13 5.78 -5.53
CA SER A 215 3.87 5.13 -4.46
C SER A 215 4.04 3.66 -4.82
N SER A 216 5.26 3.17 -4.65
CA SER A 216 5.55 1.75 -4.84
C SER A 216 4.93 0.88 -3.75
N ARG A 217 4.42 1.49 -2.68
CA ARG A 217 3.90 0.79 -1.50
C ARG A 217 2.45 1.11 -1.17
N ASN A 218 1.88 2.18 -1.73
CA ASN A 218 0.57 2.65 -1.33
C ASN A 218 -0.31 2.95 -2.55
N TYR A 219 -1.59 2.64 -2.46
CA TYR A 219 -2.60 3.01 -3.45
C TYR A 219 -3.20 4.37 -3.07
N ALA A 220 -3.59 5.18 -4.06
CA ALA A 220 -4.16 6.49 -3.81
C ALA A 220 -5.61 6.43 -3.33
N GLY A 221 -6.37 5.46 -3.80
CA GLY A 221 -7.79 5.31 -3.54
C GLY A 221 -8.12 4.34 -2.41
N ARG A 222 -9.16 4.68 -1.66
CA ARG A 222 -9.78 3.80 -0.65
C ARG A 222 -11.28 3.81 -0.81
N LEU A 223 -11.93 2.70 -0.46
CA LEU A 223 -13.37 2.60 -0.44
C LEU A 223 -13.85 2.20 0.96
N ILE A 224 -14.74 3.03 1.53
CA ILE A 224 -15.41 2.75 2.81
C ILE A 224 -16.91 2.82 2.56
N GLY A 225 -17.57 1.69 2.55
CA GLY A 225 -18.96 1.58 2.10
C GLY A 225 -19.10 2.08 0.65
N ASN A 226 -19.89 3.14 0.43
CA ASN A 226 -20.04 3.77 -0.89
C ASN A 226 -19.18 5.02 -1.09
N LYS A 227 -18.31 5.36 -0.11
CA LYS A 227 -17.47 6.55 -0.18
C LYS A 227 -16.11 6.19 -0.73
N LEU A 228 -15.81 6.70 -1.91
CA LEU A 228 -14.49 6.69 -2.50
C LEU A 228 -13.67 7.84 -1.91
N ILE A 229 -12.51 7.53 -1.36
CA ILE A 229 -11.62 8.45 -0.68
C ILE A 229 -10.31 8.52 -1.44
N PHE A 230 -9.92 9.73 -1.82
CA PHE A 230 -8.62 9.99 -2.42
C PHE A 230 -7.80 10.92 -1.52
N TYR A 231 -6.58 10.54 -1.27
CA TYR A 231 -5.56 11.49 -0.86
C TYR A 231 -4.75 11.93 -2.08
N SER A 232 -4.64 13.24 -2.30
CA SER A 232 -3.77 13.79 -3.33
C SER A 232 -3.09 15.07 -2.85
N PRO A 233 -1.77 15.19 -3.01
CA PRO A 233 -1.10 16.46 -2.87
C PRO A 233 -1.35 17.31 -4.12
N LEU A 234 -1.57 18.60 -3.93
CA LEU A 234 -1.65 19.59 -4.99
C LEU A 234 -0.59 20.65 -4.75
N TYR A 235 0.39 20.75 -5.65
CA TYR A 235 1.41 21.77 -5.54
C TYR A 235 0.84 23.13 -5.93
N VAL A 236 0.88 24.06 -5.00
CA VAL A 236 0.40 25.42 -5.23
C VAL A 236 1.54 26.26 -5.80
N ASN A 237 1.28 26.93 -6.92
CA ASN A 237 2.15 28.02 -7.36
C ASN A 237 1.67 29.34 -6.72
N PRO A 238 2.27 29.79 -5.62
CA PRO A 238 1.81 30.99 -4.92
C PRO A 238 2.12 32.29 -5.68
N TRP A 239 2.90 32.20 -6.76
CA TRP A 239 3.24 33.30 -7.67
C TRP A 239 2.22 33.49 -8.80
N SER A 240 1.29 32.54 -8.97
CA SER A 240 0.26 32.62 -9.99
C SER A 240 -0.67 33.82 -9.75
N GLU A 241 -1.11 34.46 -10.82
CA GLU A 241 -2.16 35.50 -10.73
C GLU A 241 -3.45 34.93 -10.12
N ASP A 242 -3.77 33.67 -10.46
CA ASP A 242 -4.86 32.92 -9.86
C ASP A 242 -4.36 31.59 -9.28
N PRO A 243 -4.01 31.53 -7.99
CA PRO A 243 -3.53 30.32 -7.33
C PRO A 243 -4.62 29.25 -7.23
N PHE A 244 -5.90 29.60 -7.40
CA PHE A 244 -7.01 28.64 -7.33
C PHE A 244 -7.08 27.68 -8.52
N GLN A 245 -6.34 27.95 -9.59
CA GLN A 245 -6.18 27.01 -10.69
C GLN A 245 -5.48 25.71 -10.27
N SER A 246 -4.79 25.69 -9.13
CA SER A 246 -4.17 24.49 -8.56
C SER A 246 -5.07 23.79 -7.53
N PHE A 247 -6.25 24.30 -7.23
CA PHE A 247 -7.11 23.76 -6.16
C PHE A 247 -7.94 22.55 -6.63
N PRO A 248 -8.42 21.71 -5.70
CA PRO A 248 -9.22 20.54 -6.00
C PRO A 248 -10.43 20.89 -6.86
N ALA A 249 -10.57 20.24 -7.99
CA ALA A 249 -11.65 20.48 -8.93
C ALA A 249 -11.98 19.20 -9.70
N VAL A 250 -13.24 19.06 -10.10
CA VAL A 250 -13.75 17.92 -10.88
C VAL A 250 -14.32 18.42 -12.21
N ARG A 251 -14.10 17.63 -13.25
CA ARG A 251 -14.68 17.82 -14.56
C ARG A 251 -15.23 16.47 -15.07
N LYS A 252 -16.47 16.47 -15.58
CA LYS A 252 -16.99 15.33 -16.35
C LYS A 252 -16.42 15.38 -17.76
N TRP A 253 -15.88 14.27 -18.24
CA TRP A 253 -15.30 14.17 -19.55
C TRP A 253 -16.38 14.14 -20.66
N HIS A 254 -16.13 14.84 -21.73
CA HIS A 254 -16.77 14.71 -23.03
C HIS A 254 -15.79 15.10 -24.13
N LYS A 255 -16.05 14.71 -25.37
CA LYS A 255 -15.21 15.09 -26.50
C LYS A 255 -15.10 16.61 -26.62
N GLY A 256 -13.88 17.14 -26.61
CA GLY A 256 -13.61 18.57 -26.64
C GLY A 256 -13.65 19.27 -25.28
N ALA A 257 -13.73 18.53 -24.18
CA ALA A 257 -13.67 19.09 -22.83
C ALA A 257 -12.38 19.90 -22.60
N THR A 258 -12.54 21.09 -22.04
CA THR A 258 -11.45 22.06 -21.84
C THR A 258 -11.04 22.17 -20.36
N PRO A 259 -9.84 22.68 -20.07
CA PRO A 259 -9.44 22.96 -18.68
C PRO A 259 -10.36 23.95 -17.95
N GLY A 260 -11.05 24.84 -18.67
CA GLY A 260 -12.00 25.80 -18.09
C GLY A 260 -13.26 25.19 -17.51
N GLU A 261 -13.55 23.90 -17.81
CA GLU A 261 -14.73 23.19 -17.31
C GLU A 261 -14.53 22.55 -15.94
N PHE A 262 -13.32 22.59 -15.41
CA PHE A 262 -13.08 22.14 -14.05
C PHE A 262 -13.86 23.00 -13.04
N LYS A 263 -14.72 22.35 -12.27
CA LYS A 263 -15.48 22.97 -11.19
C LYS A 263 -14.77 22.70 -9.87
N ARG A 264 -14.39 23.75 -9.15
CA ARG A 264 -13.77 23.64 -7.84
C ARG A 264 -14.73 22.98 -6.85
N ILE A 265 -14.24 22.02 -6.07
CA ILE A 265 -15.01 21.23 -5.10
C ILE A 265 -14.62 21.55 -3.65
N GLU A 266 -13.73 22.52 -3.44
CA GLU A 266 -13.24 22.97 -2.15
C GLU A 266 -13.43 24.46 -1.99
N PRO A 267 -14.42 24.94 -1.21
CA PRO A 267 -14.52 26.34 -0.83
C PRO A 267 -13.43 26.72 0.20
N ALA A 268 -13.10 28.00 0.34
CA ALA A 268 -12.10 28.49 1.30
C ALA A 268 -12.37 27.99 2.75
N ALA A 269 -13.62 27.84 3.12
CA ALA A 269 -14.02 27.32 4.43
C ALA A 269 -13.70 25.85 4.67
N ARG A 270 -13.18 25.12 3.66
CA ARG A 270 -12.67 23.75 3.76
C ARG A 270 -11.18 23.64 3.51
N ALA A 271 -10.50 24.75 3.27
CA ALA A 271 -9.05 24.85 3.27
C ALA A 271 -8.59 25.32 4.66
N TYR A 272 -7.60 24.66 5.22
CA TYR A 272 -7.13 24.87 6.59
C TYR A 272 -5.64 25.20 6.60
N ARG A 273 -5.21 25.89 7.66
CA ARG A 273 -3.80 26.18 7.91
C ARG A 273 -3.41 25.76 9.33
N PRO A 274 -2.19 25.23 9.53
CA PRO A 274 -1.66 25.00 10.86
C PRO A 274 -1.42 26.36 11.58
N ALA A 275 -1.48 26.35 12.91
CA ALA A 275 -1.23 27.54 13.72
C ALA A 275 0.20 28.07 13.59
N TYR A 276 1.16 27.19 13.28
CA TYR A 276 2.56 27.58 13.09
C TYR A 276 2.97 27.61 11.63
N PRO A 277 3.87 28.55 11.28
CA PRO A 277 4.45 28.57 9.96
C PRO A 277 5.38 27.38 9.75
N PHE A 278 5.21 26.69 8.64
CA PHE A 278 6.11 25.65 8.16
C PHE A 278 7.20 26.24 7.24
N ASP A 279 8.24 25.45 6.98
CA ASP A 279 9.29 25.81 6.04
C ASP A 279 8.76 25.76 4.59
N VAL A 280 8.88 26.86 3.88
CA VAL A 280 8.43 26.98 2.47
C VAL A 280 9.58 26.87 1.46
N ALA A 281 10.83 26.66 1.91
CA ALA A 281 11.99 26.57 1.02
C ALA A 281 11.86 25.45 -0.04
N TYR A 282 11.07 24.42 0.25
CA TYR A 282 10.81 23.29 -0.63
C TYR A 282 9.47 23.38 -1.37
N GLY A 283 8.78 24.52 -1.27
CA GLY A 283 7.48 24.75 -1.89
C GLY A 283 6.30 24.56 -0.94
N THR A 284 5.10 24.70 -1.50
CA THR A 284 3.83 24.62 -0.76
C THR A 284 2.90 23.63 -1.45
N ALA A 285 2.28 22.75 -0.68
CA ALA A 285 1.27 21.81 -1.14
C ALA A 285 -0.05 21.96 -0.36
N LEU A 286 -1.14 21.64 -1.02
CA LEU A 286 -2.42 21.33 -0.41
C LEU A 286 -2.48 19.82 -0.21
N HIS A 287 -2.50 19.38 1.03
CA HIS A 287 -2.75 17.97 1.37
C HIS A 287 -4.25 17.77 1.36
N THR A 288 -4.74 17.20 0.28
CA THR A 288 -6.17 17.14 -0.03
C THR A 288 -6.72 15.75 0.19
N VAL A 289 -7.80 15.65 0.95
CA VAL A 289 -8.66 14.47 1.01
C VAL A 289 -9.94 14.80 0.25
N THR A 290 -10.15 14.07 -0.85
CA THR A 290 -11.38 14.15 -1.65
C THR A 290 -12.23 12.93 -1.33
N THR A 291 -13.49 13.15 -1.00
CA THR A 291 -14.48 12.10 -0.76
C THR A 291 -15.58 12.21 -1.81
N CYS A 292 -15.85 11.11 -2.52
CA CYS A 292 -16.87 11.03 -3.55
C CYS A 292 -17.89 9.95 -3.19
N ASP A 293 -19.18 10.28 -3.28
CA ASP A 293 -20.26 9.31 -3.06
C ASP A 293 -20.58 8.57 -4.36
N LEU A 294 -20.42 7.24 -4.33
CA LEU A 294 -20.72 6.35 -5.45
C LEU A 294 -22.18 5.86 -5.49
N SER A 295 -22.96 6.15 -4.47
CA SER A 295 -24.38 5.75 -4.40
C SER A 295 -25.26 6.62 -5.32
N SER A 296 -24.85 7.86 -5.58
CA SER A 296 -25.51 8.74 -6.53
C SER A 296 -25.19 8.36 -7.98
N GLY A 297 -26.07 8.69 -8.90
CA GLY A 297 -25.83 8.43 -10.34
C GLY A 297 -24.68 9.26 -10.92
N ASP A 298 -24.32 10.36 -10.29
CA ASP A 298 -23.23 11.26 -10.64
C ASP A 298 -22.07 11.15 -9.65
N PHE A 299 -20.88 11.59 -10.06
CA PHE A 299 -19.67 11.59 -9.24
C PHE A 299 -19.63 12.87 -8.38
N ASP A 300 -20.36 12.83 -7.26
CA ASP A 300 -20.45 13.94 -6.32
C ASP A 300 -19.30 13.90 -5.32
N CYS A 301 -18.41 14.89 -5.41
CA CYS A 301 -17.20 14.95 -4.63
C CYS A 301 -17.12 16.24 -3.82
N THR A 302 -16.59 16.09 -2.62
CA THR A 302 -16.17 17.20 -1.76
C THR A 302 -14.71 17.04 -1.37
N ALA A 303 -14.00 18.14 -1.21
CA ALA A 303 -12.61 18.12 -0.79
C ALA A 303 -12.39 18.96 0.46
N THR A 304 -11.44 18.52 1.27
CA THR A 304 -10.92 19.25 2.43
C THR A 304 -9.41 19.21 2.33
N SER A 305 -8.73 20.32 2.51
CA SER A 305 -7.28 20.38 2.45
C SER A 305 -6.63 21.11 3.61
N VAL A 306 -5.35 20.79 3.81
CA VAL A 306 -4.46 21.48 4.74
C VAL A 306 -3.25 21.96 3.97
N VAL A 307 -2.93 23.25 4.11
CA VAL A 307 -1.73 23.85 3.50
C VAL A 307 -0.50 23.41 4.28
N GLY A 308 0.52 22.91 3.60
CA GLY A 308 1.74 22.42 4.26
C GLY A 308 2.94 22.26 3.32
N PRO A 309 4.08 21.75 3.83
CA PRO A 309 5.23 21.38 3.03
C PRO A 309 4.94 20.14 2.18
N PRO A 310 5.65 19.90 1.06
CA PRO A 310 5.30 18.85 0.11
C PRO A 310 5.65 17.41 0.52
N GLY A 311 6.62 17.22 1.43
CA GLY A 311 7.04 15.88 1.86
C GLY A 311 5.95 15.18 2.67
N ARG A 312 5.60 13.93 2.35
CA ARG A 312 4.42 13.26 2.93
C ARG A 312 4.50 11.74 2.96
N VAL A 313 3.86 11.16 3.98
CA VAL A 313 3.35 9.78 4.01
C VAL A 313 1.91 9.85 4.50
N PHE A 314 0.99 9.10 3.91
CA PHE A 314 -0.38 9.07 4.38
C PHE A 314 -0.84 7.67 4.78
N TYR A 315 -1.85 7.64 5.65
CA TYR A 315 -2.47 6.44 6.17
C TYR A 315 -3.97 6.66 6.32
N VAL A 316 -4.77 5.68 5.97
CA VAL A 316 -6.22 5.74 6.07
C VAL A 316 -6.71 4.73 7.09
N SER A 317 -7.29 5.23 8.18
CA SER A 317 -8.05 4.42 9.13
C SER A 317 -9.54 4.43 8.80
N PRO A 318 -10.38 3.61 9.43
CA PRO A 318 -11.83 3.70 9.27
C PRO A 318 -12.43 5.06 9.67
N ARG A 319 -11.69 5.90 10.41
CA ARG A 319 -12.16 7.16 11.00
C ARG A 319 -11.57 8.41 10.37
N ALA A 320 -10.34 8.34 9.89
CA ALA A 320 -9.63 9.52 9.39
C ALA A 320 -8.53 9.17 8.40
N VAL A 321 -8.15 10.15 7.60
CA VAL A 321 -6.90 10.14 6.85
C VAL A 321 -5.85 10.89 7.67
N TYR A 322 -4.72 10.25 7.93
CA TYR A 322 -3.55 10.85 8.56
C TYR A 322 -2.52 11.18 7.49
N VAL A 323 -2.08 12.42 7.46
CA VAL A 323 -1.04 12.87 6.53
C VAL A 323 0.15 13.37 7.32
N TRP A 324 1.23 12.62 7.29
CA TRP A 324 2.50 12.99 7.90
C TRP A 324 3.31 13.80 6.91
N VAL A 325 3.58 15.05 7.24
CA VAL A 325 4.38 15.93 6.40
C VAL A 325 5.75 16.18 7.04
N THR A 326 6.78 16.10 6.23
CA THR A 326 8.16 16.42 6.61
C THR A 326 8.55 17.77 6.03
N GLY A 327 9.21 18.57 6.85
CA GLY A 327 9.59 19.94 6.50
C GLY A 327 9.49 20.80 7.76
N GLY A 328 10.55 21.47 8.13
CA GLY A 328 10.70 22.07 9.44
C GLY A 328 9.56 23.01 9.85
N ALA A 329 9.01 22.80 11.02
CA ALA A 329 8.24 23.83 11.71
C ALA A 329 9.19 24.70 12.51
N TYR A 330 9.22 26.00 12.23
CA TYR A 330 10.01 26.97 12.98
C TYR A 330 9.17 27.58 14.10
N VAL A 331 9.70 27.54 15.31
CA VAL A 331 9.15 28.29 16.45
C VAL A 331 10.21 29.25 16.92
N GLY A 332 10.10 30.51 16.52
CA GLY A 332 11.14 31.52 16.74
C GLY A 332 12.41 31.18 15.94
N GLU A 333 13.59 31.35 16.56
CA GLU A 333 14.88 31.00 15.93
C GLU A 333 15.26 29.51 16.07
N LYS A 334 14.43 28.71 16.75
CA LYS A 334 14.71 27.28 16.99
C LYS A 334 13.67 26.39 16.31
N MET A 335 14.16 25.45 15.53
CA MET A 335 13.34 24.37 14.98
C MET A 335 12.94 23.43 16.12
N ARG A 336 11.65 23.37 16.49
CA ARG A 336 11.15 22.50 17.57
C ARG A 336 10.64 21.15 17.08
N ALA A 337 9.98 21.14 15.91
CA ALA A 337 9.53 19.91 15.28
C ALA A 337 9.89 19.94 13.79
N ARG A 338 10.37 18.82 13.26
CA ARG A 338 10.75 18.70 11.84
C ARG A 338 9.64 18.15 10.97
N SER A 339 8.57 17.68 11.59
CA SER A 339 7.43 17.09 10.92
C SER A 339 6.13 17.52 11.59
N MET A 340 5.03 17.33 10.88
CA MET A 340 3.69 17.53 11.40
C MET A 340 2.79 16.41 10.89
N VAL A 341 1.84 15.98 11.68
CA VAL A 341 0.80 15.07 11.22
C VAL A 341 -0.55 15.77 11.24
N TYR A 342 -1.24 15.72 10.12
CA TYR A 342 -2.62 16.18 9.95
C TYR A 342 -3.55 14.99 10.11
N ARG A 343 -4.59 15.15 10.93
CA ARG A 343 -5.71 14.22 11.01
C ARG A 343 -6.90 14.84 10.30
N MET A 344 -7.37 14.19 9.26
CA MET A 344 -8.49 14.64 8.42
C MET A 344 -9.65 13.66 8.59
N PRO A 345 -10.63 13.97 9.45
CA PRO A 345 -11.73 13.05 9.77
C PRO A 345 -12.63 12.77 8.56
N LEU A 346 -13.12 11.52 8.45
CA LEU A 346 -14.00 11.09 7.36
C LEU A 346 -15.48 11.36 7.63
N ASP A 347 -15.80 11.85 8.82
CA ASP A 347 -17.15 12.29 9.21
C ASP A 347 -17.48 13.73 8.79
N GLY A 348 -16.51 14.43 8.19
CA GLY A 348 -16.63 15.82 7.72
C GLY A 348 -16.34 16.88 8.77
N SER A 349 -15.95 16.49 9.99
CA SER A 349 -15.46 17.44 11.01
C SER A 349 -14.14 18.09 10.61
N SER A 350 -13.77 19.18 11.31
CA SER A 350 -12.57 19.96 11.01
C SER A 350 -11.30 19.14 11.16
N PRO A 351 -10.32 19.30 10.26
CA PRO A 351 -8.99 18.76 10.44
C PRO A 351 -8.32 19.26 11.72
N SER A 352 -7.40 18.46 12.21
CA SER A 352 -6.54 18.80 13.35
C SER A 352 -5.10 18.42 13.06
N ALA A 353 -4.17 19.01 13.81
CA ALA A 353 -2.74 18.81 13.60
C ALA A 353 -1.98 18.69 14.91
N VAL A 354 -0.81 18.10 14.85
CA VAL A 354 0.16 18.07 15.96
C VAL A 354 1.59 18.04 15.41
N GLY A 355 2.50 18.77 16.07
CA GLY A 355 3.92 18.73 15.73
C GLY A 355 4.56 17.43 16.19
N VAL A 356 5.40 16.83 15.33
CA VAL A 356 6.06 15.54 15.56
C VAL A 356 7.51 15.57 15.08
N SER A 357 8.27 14.52 15.42
CA SER A 357 9.68 14.37 15.00
C SER A 357 9.89 13.08 14.24
N GLY A 358 10.75 13.12 13.24
CA GLY A 358 11.07 11.97 12.40
C GLY A 358 10.08 11.78 11.25
N SER A 359 10.23 10.69 10.52
CA SER A 359 9.36 10.31 9.42
C SER A 359 8.99 8.83 9.46
N PRO A 360 7.74 8.46 9.21
CA PRO A 360 7.35 7.07 8.99
C PRO A 360 7.97 6.53 7.69
N VAL A 361 7.97 5.21 7.53
CA VAL A 361 8.46 4.57 6.30
C VAL A 361 7.38 4.62 5.22
N ASP A 362 6.18 4.14 5.56
CA ASP A 362 5.02 4.00 4.68
C ASP A 362 3.72 3.96 5.50
N GLN A 363 2.60 3.61 4.87
CA GLN A 363 1.30 3.48 5.55
C GLN A 363 1.33 2.46 6.71
N PHE A 364 2.16 1.43 6.64
CA PHE A 364 2.23 0.35 7.63
C PHE A 364 3.00 0.72 8.87
N SER A 365 3.65 1.87 8.83
CA SER A 365 4.22 2.50 10.00
C SER A 365 3.16 3.00 10.98
N PHE A 366 1.87 2.98 10.62
CA PHE A 366 0.78 3.57 11.39
C PHE A 366 -0.20 2.51 11.91
N LEU A 367 -0.73 2.79 13.11
CA LEU A 367 -1.90 2.12 13.69
C LEU A 367 -2.71 3.11 14.54
N GLU A 368 -3.93 3.45 14.11
CA GLU A 368 -4.93 4.03 15.00
C GLU A 368 -5.58 2.90 15.79
N SER A 369 -5.18 2.73 17.04
CA SER A 369 -5.64 1.63 17.89
C SER A 369 -6.98 1.93 18.56
N GLU A 370 -7.71 0.89 18.95
CA GLU A 370 -9.06 1.00 19.53
C GLU A 370 -9.08 1.74 20.88
N ASP A 371 -7.97 1.75 21.60
CA ASP A 371 -7.80 2.48 22.86
C ASP A 371 -7.63 4.00 22.68
N GLY A 372 -7.80 4.50 21.46
CA GLY A 372 -7.78 5.93 21.15
C GLY A 372 -6.39 6.54 21.00
N TYR A 373 -5.40 5.73 20.70
CA TYR A 373 -4.03 6.18 20.40
C TYR A 373 -3.71 6.06 18.92
N LEU A 374 -2.85 6.95 18.45
CA LEU A 374 -2.12 6.79 17.21
C LEU A 374 -0.72 6.28 17.53
N ASN A 375 -0.36 5.14 16.99
CA ASN A 375 0.95 4.52 17.11
C ASN A 375 1.66 4.65 15.77
N VAL A 376 2.91 5.14 15.76
CA VAL A 376 3.66 5.35 14.52
C VAL A 376 5.12 4.93 14.72
N LEU A 377 5.61 4.02 13.89
CA LEU A 377 7.04 3.80 13.76
C LEU A 377 7.65 4.98 12.99
N VAL A 378 8.62 5.65 13.58
CA VAL A 378 9.30 6.78 12.97
C VAL A 378 10.81 6.58 12.94
N ARG A 379 11.44 7.19 11.96
CA ARG A 379 12.89 7.21 11.78
C ARG A 379 13.40 8.65 11.87
N SER A 380 14.63 8.82 12.33
CA SER A 380 15.20 10.15 12.61
C SER A 380 15.85 10.82 11.40
N ASN A 381 15.71 10.28 10.21
CA ASN A 381 16.37 10.81 9.00
C ASN A 381 15.62 11.96 8.33
N ASP A 382 14.43 12.32 8.80
CA ASP A 382 13.59 13.44 8.32
C ASP A 382 13.33 13.46 6.78
N VAL A 383 13.51 12.34 6.12
CA VAL A 383 13.19 12.18 4.70
C VAL A 383 11.77 11.65 4.61
N GLY A 384 10.84 12.46 4.11
CA GLY A 384 9.49 12.03 3.80
C GLY A 384 9.46 11.09 2.60
N ASP A 385 8.27 10.62 2.26
CA ASP A 385 8.04 9.81 1.07
C ASP A 385 8.44 10.60 -0.19
N GLY A 386 9.66 10.35 -0.62
CA GLY A 386 10.06 10.65 -1.98
C GLY A 386 10.29 9.32 -2.64
N MET A 387 9.55 8.97 -3.62
CA MET A 387 9.48 7.73 -4.44
C MET A 387 10.38 6.53 -4.02
N TRP A 388 11.55 6.79 -3.41
CA TRP A 388 12.57 5.82 -3.00
C TRP A 388 13.23 6.14 -1.62
N GLY A 389 12.91 7.28 -1.04
CA GLY A 389 13.61 7.79 0.17
C GLY A 389 13.23 7.05 1.45
N ALA A 390 11.98 6.63 1.55
CA ALA A 390 11.45 5.97 2.73
C ALA A 390 12.04 4.56 2.95
N GLU A 391 12.51 3.91 1.89
CA GLU A 391 13.08 2.56 1.94
C GLU A 391 14.47 2.50 2.57
N ASN A 392 15.15 3.64 2.67
CA ASN A 392 16.49 3.69 3.21
C ASN A 392 16.47 3.51 4.74
N SER A 393 17.18 2.50 5.24
CA SER A 393 17.23 2.14 6.67
C SER A 393 18.06 3.08 7.56
N ARG A 394 18.44 4.27 7.09
CA ARG A 394 19.27 5.21 7.85
C ARG A 394 18.46 5.92 8.94
N GLY A 395 19.13 6.21 10.05
CA GLY A 395 18.59 6.94 11.18
C GLY A 395 18.08 6.04 12.31
N GLY A 396 17.98 6.61 13.52
CA GLY A 396 17.47 5.90 14.69
C GLY A 396 15.96 5.62 14.57
N VAL A 397 15.51 4.55 15.16
CA VAL A 397 14.10 4.10 15.14
C VAL A 397 13.44 4.43 16.47
N LYS A 398 12.23 4.97 16.42
CA LYS A 398 11.38 5.20 17.61
C LYS A 398 9.95 4.72 17.31
N LEU A 399 9.23 4.33 18.34
CA LEU A 399 7.78 4.20 18.32
C LEU A 399 7.19 5.46 18.96
N LEU A 400 6.44 6.22 18.21
CA LEU A 400 5.56 7.26 18.73
C LEU A 400 4.23 6.61 19.13
N ARG A 401 3.80 6.86 20.36
CA ARG A 401 2.47 6.49 20.84
C ARG A 401 1.83 7.70 21.50
N MET A 402 0.81 8.27 20.87
CA MET A 402 0.15 9.48 21.37
C MET A 402 -1.38 9.34 21.36
N PRO A 403 -2.10 9.89 22.34
CA PRO A 403 -3.56 9.94 22.29
C PRO A 403 -4.04 10.70 21.05
N VAL A 404 -5.09 10.23 20.38
CA VAL A 404 -5.73 10.96 19.27
C VAL A 404 -6.26 12.33 19.76
N SER A 405 -6.60 12.45 21.04
CA SER A 405 -6.98 13.72 21.67
C SER A 405 -5.86 14.76 21.77
N SER A 406 -4.60 14.39 21.48
CA SER A 406 -3.47 15.34 21.39
C SER A 406 -3.49 16.20 20.12
N PHE A 407 -4.28 15.81 19.12
CA PHE A 407 -4.45 16.61 17.92
C PHE A 407 -5.20 17.91 18.22
N SER A 408 -4.68 19.03 17.74
CA SER A 408 -5.24 20.36 17.96
C SER A 408 -5.06 21.25 16.72
N ASP A 409 -4.61 22.48 16.87
CA ASP A 409 -4.30 23.40 15.76
C ASP A 409 -2.87 23.27 15.20
N GLY A 410 -2.09 22.33 15.71
CA GLY A 410 -0.68 22.13 15.36
C GLY A 410 0.28 23.06 16.12
N SER A 411 -0.21 23.85 17.08
CA SER A 411 0.60 24.80 17.85
C SER A 411 1.55 24.16 18.86
N GLU A 412 1.20 22.98 19.33
CA GLU A 412 1.99 22.26 20.32
C GLU A 412 2.59 20.98 19.70
N PRO A 413 3.86 20.71 19.92
CA PRO A 413 4.44 19.43 19.55
C PRO A 413 4.04 18.36 20.58
N VAL A 414 4.04 17.12 20.12
CA VAL A 414 3.92 15.97 21.00
C VAL A 414 5.10 15.93 21.98
N ASP A 415 4.83 15.53 23.23
CA ASP A 415 5.86 15.42 24.26
C ASP A 415 6.90 14.35 23.89
N GLU A 416 8.18 14.60 24.16
CA GLU A 416 9.26 13.66 23.84
C GLU A 416 9.09 12.32 24.59
N SER A 417 8.40 12.29 25.74
CA SER A 417 8.07 11.06 26.47
C SER A 417 7.11 10.13 25.73
N SER A 418 6.42 10.62 24.69
CA SER A 418 5.59 9.81 23.81
C SER A 418 6.39 8.95 22.82
N TYR A 419 7.72 9.16 22.75
CA TYR A 419 8.61 8.40 21.86
C TYR A 419 9.41 7.36 22.65
N LEU A 420 9.18 6.09 22.33
CA LEU A 420 10.02 4.99 22.78
C LEU A 420 11.17 4.79 21.78
N LYS A 421 12.41 4.90 22.27
CA LYS A 421 13.59 4.58 21.45
C LYS A 421 13.66 3.07 21.22
N LEU A 422 13.80 2.66 19.98
CA LEU A 422 13.86 1.27 19.57
C LEU A 422 15.25 0.90 19.00
N PRO A 423 15.61 -0.40 18.98
CA PRO A 423 16.80 -0.87 18.30
C PRO A 423 16.80 -0.48 16.82
N THR A 424 17.93 -0.04 16.31
CA THR A 424 18.09 0.31 14.89
C THR A 424 18.73 -0.87 14.18
N PRO A 425 18.02 -1.51 13.21
CA PRO A 425 18.61 -2.59 12.43
C PRO A 425 19.66 -2.06 11.47
N GLY A 426 20.68 -2.86 11.17
CA GLY A 426 21.56 -2.64 10.03
C GLY A 426 20.96 -3.27 8.78
N GLY A 427 21.21 -2.69 7.61
CA GLY A 427 20.70 -3.16 6.33
C GLY A 427 20.23 -2.01 5.46
N TYR A 428 19.64 -2.32 4.30
CA TYR A 428 19.24 -1.29 3.33
C TYR A 428 17.72 -1.07 3.31
N THR A 429 16.96 -2.09 2.94
CA THR A 429 15.49 -2.00 2.87
C THR A 429 14.89 -2.17 4.26
N PHE A 430 14.02 -1.27 4.65
CA PHE A 430 13.37 -1.31 5.95
C PHE A 430 11.92 -1.78 5.80
N GLU A 431 11.57 -2.83 6.51
CA GLU A 431 10.22 -3.39 6.56
C GLU A 431 9.63 -3.22 7.95
N ASN A 432 8.34 -2.92 7.98
CA ASN A 432 7.63 -2.75 9.24
C ASN A 432 6.14 -3.10 9.11
N ARG A 433 5.52 -3.53 10.22
CA ARG A 433 4.11 -3.84 10.26
C ARG A 433 3.57 -3.96 11.67
N PHE A 434 2.35 -3.47 11.88
CA PHE A 434 1.58 -3.81 13.06
C PHE A 434 0.81 -5.12 12.82
N VAL A 435 0.99 -6.09 13.73
CA VAL A 435 0.31 -7.39 13.75
C VAL A 435 -0.20 -7.64 15.16
N GLY A 436 -1.51 -7.57 15.37
CA GLY A 436 -2.11 -7.67 16.69
C GLY A 436 -1.49 -6.65 17.66
N ASP A 437 -0.99 -7.13 18.79
CA ASP A 437 -0.36 -6.30 19.84
C ASP A 437 1.09 -5.91 19.55
N TYR A 438 1.64 -6.29 18.39
CA TYR A 438 3.04 -6.08 18.07
C TYR A 438 3.25 -5.16 16.88
N LEU A 439 4.26 -4.31 16.99
CA LEU A 439 4.95 -3.71 15.88
C LEU A 439 6.14 -4.60 15.51
N LEU A 440 6.13 -5.15 14.32
CA LEU A 440 7.21 -5.95 13.76
C LEU A 440 8.02 -5.07 12.81
N TYR A 441 9.36 -5.17 12.85
CA TYR A 441 10.20 -4.49 11.87
C TYR A 441 11.59 -5.12 11.75
N GLY A 442 12.22 -4.88 10.61
CA GLY A 442 13.57 -5.34 10.33
C GLY A 442 14.06 -4.87 8.98
N THR A 443 15.13 -5.48 8.48
CA THR A 443 15.75 -5.08 7.21
C THR A 443 15.97 -6.26 6.30
N GLY A 444 15.73 -6.02 5.01
CA GLY A 444 15.95 -6.95 3.92
C GLY A 444 17.13 -6.60 3.04
N SER A 445 17.21 -7.29 1.91
CA SER A 445 18.19 -7.06 0.87
C SER A 445 17.82 -5.81 0.06
N GLY A 446 18.77 -4.91 -0.11
CA GLY A 446 18.60 -3.70 -0.94
C GLY A 446 18.89 -3.95 -2.40
N TRP A 447 18.35 -3.07 -3.22
CA TRP A 447 18.56 -3.07 -4.67
C TRP A 447 20.02 -2.78 -5.05
N GLY A 448 20.59 -3.57 -5.96
CA GLY A 448 21.95 -3.32 -6.49
C GLY A 448 23.11 -3.69 -5.56
N TYR A 449 22.83 -4.12 -4.35
CA TYR A 449 23.86 -4.67 -3.47
C TYR A 449 23.86 -6.20 -3.57
N PRO A 450 25.05 -6.84 -3.46
CA PRO A 450 25.10 -8.29 -3.31
C PRO A 450 24.18 -8.64 -2.17
N GLN A 451 23.22 -9.52 -2.41
CA GLN A 451 22.27 -9.97 -1.40
C GLN A 451 23.09 -10.35 -0.17
N ALA A 452 22.82 -9.67 0.94
CA ALA A 452 23.50 -9.96 2.18
C ALA A 452 23.17 -11.41 2.54
N ARG A 453 24.11 -12.31 2.26
CA ARG A 453 24.06 -13.66 2.81
C ARG A 453 24.15 -13.50 4.32
N GLY A 454 23.05 -13.75 4.99
CA GLY A 454 23.15 -13.70 6.44
C GLY A 454 21.85 -13.51 7.19
N LYS A 455 22.00 -13.75 8.46
CA LYS A 455 20.99 -13.69 9.48
C LYS A 455 20.50 -12.26 9.68
N ALA A 456 19.20 -12.07 9.58
CA ALA A 456 18.53 -10.83 10.00
C ALA A 456 17.96 -10.97 11.41
N THR A 457 17.58 -9.86 12.00
CA THR A 457 16.84 -9.84 13.26
C THR A 457 15.50 -9.15 13.02
N LEU A 458 14.42 -9.88 13.25
CA LEU A 458 13.10 -9.29 13.38
C LEU A 458 12.96 -8.74 14.80
N TYR A 459 12.61 -7.48 14.91
CA TYR A 459 12.23 -6.86 16.16
C TYR A 459 10.72 -6.91 16.31
N ALA A 460 10.25 -7.49 17.44
CA ALA A 460 8.84 -7.52 17.80
C ALA A 460 8.64 -6.66 19.05
N VAL A 461 7.95 -5.55 18.88
CA VAL A 461 7.70 -4.57 19.95
C VAL A 461 6.24 -4.63 20.34
N ARG A 462 5.95 -4.97 21.60
CA ARG A 462 4.59 -4.83 22.12
C ARG A 462 4.27 -3.34 22.23
N TRP A 463 3.49 -2.83 21.27
CA TRP A 463 3.33 -1.38 21.07
C TRP A 463 2.66 -0.66 22.26
N ALA A 464 1.86 -1.36 23.07
CA ALA A 464 1.21 -0.77 24.25
C ALA A 464 2.14 -0.65 25.45
N SER A 465 3.03 -1.65 25.70
CA SER A 465 3.95 -1.67 26.86
C SER A 465 5.38 -1.21 26.50
N GLY A 466 5.77 -1.32 25.25
CA GLY A 466 7.12 -1.01 24.80
C GLY A 466 8.12 -2.15 24.95
N ASP A 467 7.68 -3.35 25.32
CA ASP A 467 8.55 -4.52 25.45
C ASP A 467 9.11 -4.92 24.08
N VAL A 468 10.43 -5.09 23.99
CA VAL A 468 11.14 -5.38 22.74
C VAL A 468 11.71 -6.80 22.78
N HIS A 469 11.30 -7.61 21.83
CA HIS A 469 11.83 -8.94 21.59
C HIS A 469 12.64 -8.98 20.29
N ARG A 470 13.63 -9.86 20.24
CA ARG A 470 14.48 -10.09 19.07
C ARG A 470 14.31 -11.52 18.60
N VAL A 471 13.89 -11.68 17.35
CA VAL A 471 13.73 -12.98 16.70
C VAL A 471 14.80 -13.09 15.62
N PRO A 472 15.84 -13.93 15.81
CA PRO A 472 16.84 -14.15 14.79
C PRO A 472 16.24 -14.97 13.65
N LEU A 473 16.48 -14.55 12.40
CA LEU A 473 16.08 -15.24 11.19
C LEU A 473 17.30 -15.60 10.34
N ALA A 474 17.20 -16.69 9.59
CA ALA A 474 18.26 -17.16 8.71
C ALA A 474 18.40 -16.35 7.40
N HIS A 475 17.46 -15.47 7.11
CA HIS A 475 17.32 -14.73 5.84
C HIS A 475 17.04 -13.25 6.08
N GLY A 476 17.10 -12.43 5.03
CA GLY A 476 16.66 -11.03 5.04
C GLY A 476 15.15 -10.90 5.31
N ILE A 477 14.73 -9.71 5.72
CA ILE A 477 13.31 -9.40 5.94
C ILE A 477 12.84 -8.58 4.77
N ASP A 478 12.19 -9.25 3.84
CA ASP A 478 11.73 -8.67 2.60
C ASP A 478 10.20 -8.56 2.53
N ARG A 479 9.48 -9.07 3.48
CA ARG A 479 8.04 -8.96 3.68
C ARG A 479 7.67 -9.42 5.08
N ILE A 480 6.73 -8.73 5.70
CA ILE A 480 6.12 -9.14 6.97
C ILE A 480 4.61 -9.19 6.75
N GLU A 481 3.96 -10.31 7.00
CA GLU A 481 2.52 -10.48 6.79
C GLU A 481 1.85 -11.06 8.02
N GLN A 482 0.59 -10.69 8.21
CA GLN A 482 -0.21 -11.30 9.26
C GLN A 482 -0.72 -12.68 8.82
N MET A 483 -0.69 -13.62 9.74
CA MET A 483 -1.17 -14.99 9.56
C MET A 483 -2.00 -15.40 10.78
N GLY A 484 -3.28 -15.08 10.76
CA GLY A 484 -4.14 -15.23 11.94
C GLY A 484 -3.71 -14.26 13.07
N SER A 485 -3.40 -14.78 14.25
CA SER A 485 -2.84 -14.01 15.37
C SER A 485 -1.33 -13.87 15.34
N ASP A 486 -0.66 -14.52 14.41
CA ASP A 486 0.78 -14.62 14.27
C ASP A 486 1.28 -13.96 12.99
N ALA A 487 2.56 -14.10 12.66
CA ALA A 487 3.13 -13.49 11.47
C ALA A 487 3.90 -14.50 10.62
N VAL A 488 3.98 -14.20 9.32
CA VAL A 488 4.95 -14.80 8.42
C VAL A 488 5.91 -13.73 7.93
N VAL A 489 7.20 -14.05 7.94
CA VAL A 489 8.26 -13.19 7.41
C VAL A 489 8.84 -13.87 6.19
N VAL A 490 8.81 -13.17 5.05
CA VAL A 490 9.35 -13.68 3.80
C VAL A 490 10.61 -12.90 3.45
N GLY A 491 11.63 -13.60 2.96
CA GLY A 491 12.87 -12.96 2.54
C GLY A 491 13.80 -13.93 1.84
N VAL A 492 14.96 -13.44 1.43
CA VAL A 492 15.93 -14.26 0.70
C VAL A 492 17.22 -14.45 1.46
N ASP A 493 17.83 -15.62 1.27
CA ASP A 493 19.25 -15.89 1.56
C ASP A 493 19.93 -16.39 0.28
N GLY A 494 20.65 -15.50 -0.36
CA GLY A 494 21.26 -15.80 -1.67
C GLY A 494 20.20 -16.02 -2.76
N ALA A 495 20.05 -17.25 -3.22
CA ALA A 495 19.10 -17.63 -4.27
C ALA A 495 17.83 -18.31 -3.72
N ASP A 496 17.74 -18.49 -2.43
CA ASP A 496 16.66 -19.23 -1.80
C ASP A 496 15.64 -18.30 -1.14
N LEU A 497 14.36 -18.58 -1.34
CA LEU A 497 13.25 -17.84 -0.76
C LEU A 497 12.78 -18.55 0.51
N HIS A 498 12.74 -17.82 1.61
CA HIS A 498 12.38 -18.29 2.94
C HIS A 498 11.01 -17.76 3.36
N PHE A 499 10.30 -18.56 4.14
CA PHE A 499 9.04 -18.23 4.82
C PHE A 499 9.17 -18.64 6.29
N SER A 500 9.47 -17.68 7.15
CA SER A 500 9.54 -17.92 8.59
C SER A 500 8.21 -17.64 9.26
N ALA A 501 7.62 -18.66 9.89
CA ALA A 501 6.45 -18.49 10.75
C ALA A 501 6.91 -18.01 12.14
N VAL A 502 6.37 -16.88 12.57
CA VAL A 502 6.71 -16.23 13.84
C VAL A 502 5.49 -16.23 14.74
N ARG A 503 5.60 -16.97 15.86
CA ARG A 503 4.60 -16.94 16.94
C ARG A 503 4.71 -15.64 17.69
N LEU A 504 3.56 -14.98 17.90
CA LEU A 504 3.48 -13.73 18.68
C LEU A 504 2.87 -13.93 20.06
N GLU A 505 2.13 -15.02 20.27
CA GLU A 505 1.62 -15.35 21.60
C GLU A 505 2.76 -15.72 22.57
N GLY A 506 2.77 -15.09 23.74
CA GLY A 506 3.84 -15.24 24.72
C GLY A 506 5.10 -14.46 24.33
N THR A 507 6.24 -15.14 24.29
CA THR A 507 7.51 -14.56 23.82
C THR A 507 7.63 -14.78 22.31
N PRO A 508 7.72 -13.72 21.49
CA PRO A 508 7.88 -13.84 20.06
C PRO A 508 9.08 -14.70 19.65
N GLN A 509 8.85 -15.67 18.77
CA GLN A 509 9.89 -16.59 18.30
C GLN A 509 9.57 -17.16 16.92
N GLU A 510 10.59 -17.44 16.14
CA GLU A 510 10.47 -18.27 14.94
C GLU A 510 10.13 -19.72 15.32
N VAL A 511 9.13 -20.28 14.65
CA VAL A 511 8.64 -21.66 14.89
C VAL A 511 9.04 -22.58 13.74
N CYS A 512 9.03 -22.06 12.53
CA CYS A 512 9.29 -22.82 11.30
C CYS A 512 9.91 -21.89 10.26
N ASP A 513 10.88 -22.39 9.52
CA ASP A 513 11.42 -21.77 8.31
C ASP A 513 11.22 -22.75 7.15
N TYR A 514 10.35 -22.42 6.22
CA TYR A 514 10.18 -23.15 4.97
C TYR A 514 11.04 -22.48 3.89
N VAL A 515 11.78 -23.28 3.11
CA VAL A 515 12.72 -22.78 2.11
C VAL A 515 12.38 -23.28 0.72
N ARG A 516 12.02 -22.35 -0.17
CA ARG A 516 11.89 -22.64 -1.60
C ARG A 516 13.21 -22.33 -2.30
N LYS A 517 13.88 -23.39 -2.79
CA LYS A 517 15.17 -23.30 -3.46
C LYS A 517 15.08 -22.61 -4.83
N ASN A 518 16.09 -21.78 -5.15
CA ASN A 518 16.23 -21.07 -6.42
C ASN A 518 14.98 -20.28 -6.82
N ALA A 519 14.37 -19.59 -5.86
CA ALA A 519 13.21 -18.76 -6.05
C ALA A 519 13.37 -17.40 -5.37
N SER A 520 12.64 -16.41 -5.87
CA SER A 520 12.46 -15.10 -5.25
C SER A 520 11.00 -14.70 -5.32
N GLN A 521 10.61 -13.65 -4.60
CA GLN A 521 9.26 -13.11 -4.73
C GLN A 521 9.05 -12.58 -6.14
N GLY A 522 7.91 -12.89 -6.74
CA GLY A 522 7.51 -12.45 -8.07
C GLY A 522 6.66 -11.18 -8.05
N GLU A 523 6.00 -10.89 -6.92
CA GLU A 523 5.25 -9.67 -6.70
C GLU A 523 5.56 -9.15 -5.28
N MET A 524 5.94 -7.90 -5.21
CA MET A 524 6.42 -7.29 -3.97
C MET A 524 5.35 -6.42 -3.27
N ARG A 525 4.24 -6.11 -3.92
CA ARG A 525 3.12 -5.39 -3.30
C ARG A 525 2.30 -6.29 -2.39
N SER A 526 1.52 -5.68 -1.48
CA SER A 526 0.66 -6.38 -0.52
C SER A 526 -0.23 -7.41 -1.17
N HIS A 527 -0.89 -7.01 -2.23
CA HIS A 527 -1.87 -7.82 -2.93
C HIS A 527 -1.26 -9.08 -3.58
N GLY A 528 0.07 -9.14 -3.73
CA GLY A 528 0.77 -10.35 -4.13
C GLY A 528 0.69 -11.48 -3.12
N PHE A 529 0.50 -11.16 -1.84
CA PHE A 529 0.33 -12.14 -0.77
C PHE A 529 -1.13 -12.24 -0.34
N PHE A 530 -1.60 -13.44 -0.07
CA PHE A 530 -2.87 -13.63 0.61
C PHE A 530 -2.81 -14.85 1.53
N TYR A 531 -3.33 -14.70 2.75
CA TYR A 531 -3.53 -15.79 3.69
C TYR A 531 -5.03 -15.99 3.93
N LYS A 532 -5.53 -17.18 3.59
CA LYS A 532 -6.91 -17.60 3.88
C LYS A 532 -6.91 -18.47 5.14
N PRO A 533 -7.33 -17.96 6.30
CA PRO A 533 -7.47 -18.80 7.48
C PRO A 533 -8.59 -19.83 7.30
N GLN A 534 -8.37 -21.04 7.79
CA GLN A 534 -9.38 -22.09 7.92
C GLN A 534 -9.91 -22.16 9.36
N ASP A 535 -9.00 -22.00 10.31
CA ASP A 535 -9.29 -21.87 11.72
C ASP A 535 -8.22 -20.98 12.39
N ARG A 536 -8.19 -20.93 13.73
CA ARG A 536 -7.23 -20.09 14.46
C ARG A 536 -5.76 -20.40 14.11
N ASP A 537 -5.43 -21.67 13.95
CA ASP A 537 -4.05 -22.15 13.86
C ASP A 537 -3.71 -22.75 12.49
N SER A 538 -4.68 -22.78 11.55
CA SER A 538 -4.48 -23.31 10.22
C SER A 538 -5.05 -22.44 9.12
N GLY A 539 -4.51 -22.62 7.91
CA GLY A 539 -4.94 -21.91 6.71
C GLY A 539 -4.04 -22.19 5.52
N MET A 540 -4.27 -21.45 4.46
CA MET A 540 -3.45 -21.53 3.25
C MET A 540 -2.97 -20.13 2.86
N LEU A 541 -1.70 -20.00 2.52
CA LEU A 541 -1.15 -18.78 1.92
C LEU A 541 -0.78 -19.02 0.46
N GLY A 542 -0.82 -17.95 -0.30
CA GLY A 542 -0.33 -17.90 -1.68
C GLY A 542 0.58 -16.70 -1.88
N LEU A 543 1.64 -16.88 -2.67
CA LEU A 543 2.57 -15.82 -3.06
C LEU A 543 3.07 -16.04 -4.49
N PRO A 544 3.05 -15.02 -5.36
CA PRO A 544 3.74 -15.07 -6.64
C PRO A 544 5.25 -15.27 -6.45
N ILE A 545 5.82 -16.22 -7.18
CA ILE A 545 7.25 -16.48 -7.17
C ILE A 545 7.86 -16.29 -8.55
N SER A 546 9.09 -15.78 -8.57
CA SER A 546 9.94 -15.73 -9.74
C SER A 546 10.79 -16.99 -9.79
N VAL A 547 10.65 -17.75 -10.88
CA VAL A 547 11.37 -19.00 -11.09
C VAL A 547 12.31 -18.83 -12.28
N PRO A 548 13.63 -19.07 -12.14
CA PRO A 548 14.57 -18.97 -13.27
C PRO A 548 14.23 -19.94 -14.40
N GLY A 549 14.47 -19.50 -15.63
CA GLY A 549 14.57 -20.40 -16.78
C GLY A 549 13.27 -20.76 -17.52
N ARG A 550 12.19 -20.01 -17.34
CA ARG A 550 10.98 -20.16 -18.16
C ARG A 550 11.00 -19.16 -19.33
N PRO A 551 11.28 -19.55 -20.57
CA PRO A 551 11.24 -18.66 -21.73
C PRO A 551 9.81 -18.28 -22.08
N GLY A 552 9.60 -17.07 -22.59
CA GLY A 552 8.32 -16.62 -23.14
C GLY A 552 7.42 -15.78 -22.22
N TYR A 553 7.85 -15.48 -20.99
CA TYR A 553 7.06 -14.70 -20.00
C TYR A 553 7.34 -13.20 -20.02
N TYR A 554 7.56 -12.62 -21.18
CA TYR A 554 7.87 -11.17 -21.31
C TYR A 554 6.79 -10.24 -20.79
N ASN A 555 5.54 -10.75 -20.64
CA ASN A 555 4.40 -9.98 -20.17
C ASN A 555 4.13 -10.15 -18.67
N LEU A 556 4.89 -10.97 -17.97
CA LEU A 556 4.79 -11.12 -16.53
C LEU A 556 5.90 -10.30 -15.89
N PHE A 557 5.52 -9.45 -14.97
CA PHE A 557 6.45 -8.59 -14.26
C PHE A 557 7.50 -9.44 -13.56
N GLN A 558 8.78 -9.18 -13.83
CA GLN A 558 9.92 -9.90 -13.26
C GLN A 558 9.84 -11.43 -13.32
N ASN A 559 9.24 -11.99 -14.36
CA ASN A 559 9.08 -13.45 -14.49
C ASN A 559 8.24 -14.10 -13.36
N SER A 560 7.30 -13.38 -12.79
CA SER A 560 6.29 -13.93 -11.86
C SER A 560 5.39 -14.90 -12.61
N ALA A 561 5.89 -16.12 -12.82
CA ALA A 561 5.25 -17.08 -13.69
C ALA A 561 4.48 -18.16 -12.93
N ALA A 562 4.46 -18.12 -11.61
CA ALA A 562 3.76 -19.08 -10.77
C ALA A 562 3.32 -18.47 -9.45
N ILE A 563 2.26 -19.01 -8.88
CA ILE A 563 1.86 -18.79 -7.49
C ILE A 563 2.23 -20.03 -6.69
N LEU A 564 3.06 -19.86 -5.66
CA LEU A 564 3.36 -20.90 -4.68
C LEU A 564 2.26 -20.90 -3.61
N PHE A 565 1.75 -22.08 -3.27
CA PHE A 565 0.79 -22.29 -2.19
C PHE A 565 1.42 -23.09 -1.07
N LEU A 566 1.32 -22.58 0.15
CA LEU A 566 1.76 -23.25 1.38
C LEU A 566 0.57 -23.41 2.31
N ARG A 567 0.43 -24.59 2.91
CA ARG A 567 -0.51 -24.87 3.99
C ARG A 567 0.17 -24.58 5.32
N ASN A 568 -0.47 -23.77 6.14
CA ASN A 568 -0.10 -23.57 7.53
C ASN A 568 -0.89 -24.55 8.42
N ARG A 569 -0.21 -25.27 9.31
CA ARG A 569 -0.80 -26.04 10.41
C ARG A 569 -0.01 -25.83 11.68
N GLY A 570 -0.57 -25.05 12.61
CA GLY A 570 0.09 -24.74 13.88
C GLY A 570 1.45 -24.07 13.70
N LEU A 571 1.57 -23.12 12.78
CA LEU A 571 2.79 -22.42 12.38
C LEU A 571 3.86 -23.32 11.73
N ARG A 572 3.45 -24.41 11.12
CA ARG A 572 4.31 -25.24 10.28
C ARG A 572 3.83 -25.19 8.85
N PHE A 573 4.75 -24.88 7.94
CA PHE A 573 4.45 -24.83 6.52
C PHE A 573 4.65 -26.18 5.85
N GLU A 574 3.66 -26.58 5.07
CA GLU A 574 3.71 -27.72 4.15
C GLU A 574 3.54 -27.17 2.74
N GLU A 575 4.43 -27.51 1.81
CA GLU A 575 4.26 -27.14 0.40
C GLU A 575 3.07 -27.89 -0.19
N VAL A 576 2.10 -27.14 -0.71
CA VAL A 576 0.95 -27.68 -1.43
C VAL A 576 1.27 -27.75 -2.93
N GLY A 577 2.15 -26.88 -3.40
CA GLY A 577 2.60 -26.83 -4.78
C GLY A 577 2.43 -25.47 -5.43
N GLU A 578 2.48 -25.42 -6.76
CA GLU A 578 2.38 -24.18 -7.51
C GLU A 578 1.42 -24.29 -8.70
N LEU A 579 0.73 -23.19 -9.01
CA LEU A 579 0.01 -23.01 -10.26
C LEU A 579 0.78 -22.03 -11.13
N GLY A 580 1.13 -22.44 -12.35
CA GLY A 580 2.00 -21.68 -13.24
C GLY A 580 1.29 -21.23 -14.52
N ALA A 581 1.74 -20.11 -15.10
CA ALA A 581 1.29 -19.64 -16.40
C ALA A 581 1.82 -20.53 -17.54
N GLN A 582 1.10 -20.56 -18.67
CA GLN A 582 1.53 -21.28 -19.88
C GLN A 582 2.24 -20.33 -20.86
N PRO A 583 3.48 -20.64 -21.31
CA PRO A 583 4.30 -19.72 -22.12
C PRO A 583 3.76 -19.44 -23.53
N GLU A 584 2.96 -20.34 -24.08
CA GLU A 584 2.62 -20.36 -25.52
C GLU A 584 1.66 -19.24 -25.96
N LYS A 585 1.17 -18.41 -25.04
CA LYS A 585 0.08 -17.47 -25.30
C LYS A 585 0.42 -16.00 -25.03
N ALA A 586 1.68 -15.67 -24.82
CA ALA A 586 2.16 -14.30 -24.71
C ALA A 586 2.21 -13.63 -26.09
N LYS A 587 1.04 -13.33 -26.68
CA LYS A 587 0.93 -12.55 -27.91
C LYS A 587 0.79 -11.08 -27.59
N ASP A 588 1.10 -10.21 -28.57
CA ASP A 588 0.77 -8.81 -28.49
C ASP A 588 -0.73 -8.67 -28.21
N ASP A 589 -1.05 -7.99 -27.10
CA ASP A 589 -2.42 -7.79 -26.66
C ASP A 589 -3.03 -6.48 -27.21
N GLY A 590 -2.30 -5.77 -28.07
CA GLY A 590 -2.73 -4.50 -28.64
C GLY A 590 -3.01 -3.42 -27.60
N CYS A 591 -2.25 -3.41 -26.53
CA CYS A 591 -2.37 -2.40 -25.49
C CYS A 591 -2.20 -0.99 -26.07
N ARG A 592 -3.06 -0.04 -25.66
CA ARG A 592 -3.07 1.34 -26.13
C ARG A 592 -2.78 2.37 -25.04
N ALA A 593 -3.01 1.99 -23.77
CA ALA A 593 -2.66 2.78 -22.59
C ALA A 593 -1.20 2.53 -22.16
N SER A 594 -0.82 2.88 -20.95
CA SER A 594 0.44 2.36 -20.38
C SER A 594 0.41 0.84 -20.38
N CYS A 595 1.42 0.23 -21.01
CA CYS A 595 1.50 -1.22 -21.17
C CYS A 595 2.40 -1.87 -20.12
N VAL A 596 2.65 -1.16 -19.04
CA VAL A 596 3.39 -1.64 -17.87
C VAL A 596 2.37 -2.03 -16.79
N ASP A 597 2.53 -3.21 -16.23
CA ASP A 597 1.69 -3.67 -15.11
C ASP A 597 2.24 -3.03 -13.80
N TRP A 598 1.98 -1.72 -13.59
CA TRP A 598 2.54 -0.93 -12.49
C TRP A 598 2.17 -1.45 -11.10
N TYR A 599 1.00 -2.06 -10.96
CA TYR A 599 0.49 -2.63 -9.71
C TYR A 599 0.47 -4.16 -9.72
N GLY A 600 1.35 -4.77 -10.53
CA GLY A 600 1.49 -6.21 -10.65
C GLY A 600 0.49 -6.84 -11.63
N ASN A 601 0.60 -8.14 -11.81
CA ASN A 601 -0.24 -8.92 -12.72
C ASN A 601 -0.42 -10.38 -12.26
N ALA A 602 0.04 -10.71 -11.08
CA ALA A 602 -0.05 -12.05 -10.49
C ALA A 602 -0.54 -11.96 -9.05
N GLN A 603 -1.55 -12.76 -8.69
CA GLN A 603 -2.17 -12.72 -7.37
C GLN A 603 -2.82 -14.08 -7.04
N PRO A 604 -2.63 -14.62 -5.81
CA PRO A 604 -3.40 -15.75 -5.32
C PRO A 604 -4.82 -15.31 -4.94
N LEU A 605 -5.81 -16.09 -5.31
CA LEU A 605 -7.22 -15.81 -5.04
C LEU A 605 -7.85 -17.00 -4.32
N PHE A 606 -8.49 -16.73 -3.19
CA PHE A 606 -9.26 -17.71 -2.42
C PHE A 606 -10.70 -17.22 -2.35
N VAL A 607 -11.52 -17.71 -3.25
CA VAL A 607 -12.89 -17.22 -3.44
C VAL A 607 -13.85 -18.39 -3.65
N HIS A 608 -15.03 -18.36 -3.01
CA HIS A 608 -16.07 -19.40 -3.06
C HIS A 608 -15.53 -20.82 -2.74
N GLY A 609 -14.56 -20.91 -1.82
CA GLY A 609 -13.90 -22.17 -1.49
C GLY A 609 -12.90 -22.67 -2.54
N ARG A 610 -12.71 -21.94 -3.64
CA ARG A 610 -11.80 -22.26 -4.75
C ARG A 610 -10.44 -21.63 -4.54
N VAL A 611 -9.41 -22.27 -5.08
CA VAL A 611 -8.03 -21.75 -5.11
C VAL A 611 -7.67 -21.42 -6.55
N ILE A 612 -7.46 -20.15 -6.83
CA ILE A 612 -7.22 -19.65 -8.19
C ILE A 612 -5.93 -18.82 -8.21
N ALA A 613 -5.12 -19.00 -9.23
CA ALA A 613 -3.98 -18.14 -9.54
C ALA A 613 -4.36 -17.17 -10.67
N LEU A 614 -4.33 -15.86 -10.40
CA LEU A 614 -4.31 -14.83 -11.44
C LEU A 614 -2.88 -14.72 -11.96
N LEU A 615 -2.66 -14.91 -13.25
CA LEU A 615 -1.35 -14.89 -13.91
C LEU A 615 -1.47 -14.14 -15.25
N GLY A 616 -1.42 -12.82 -15.17
CA GLY A 616 -1.56 -11.97 -16.35
C GLY A 616 -2.95 -12.07 -16.99
N TYR A 617 -3.08 -12.74 -18.11
CA TYR A 617 -4.36 -13.00 -18.80
C TYR A 617 -4.92 -14.41 -18.53
N GLU A 618 -4.37 -15.11 -17.56
CA GLU A 618 -4.82 -16.44 -17.20
C GLU A 618 -5.37 -16.49 -15.78
N LEU A 619 -6.49 -17.18 -15.61
CA LEU A 619 -6.94 -17.70 -14.33
C LEU A 619 -6.73 -19.20 -14.36
N VAL A 620 -5.99 -19.69 -13.38
CA VAL A 620 -5.66 -21.11 -13.23
C VAL A 620 -6.22 -21.57 -11.89
N GLU A 621 -7.21 -22.46 -11.94
CA GLU A 621 -7.78 -23.06 -10.74
C GLU A 621 -7.06 -24.36 -10.40
N GLY A 622 -6.88 -24.58 -9.12
CA GLY A 622 -6.33 -25.81 -8.58
C GLY A 622 -7.18 -26.39 -7.45
N GLU A 623 -7.21 -27.69 -7.37
CA GLU A 623 -7.77 -28.44 -6.27
C GLU A 623 -6.67 -29.15 -5.49
N VAL A 624 -6.83 -29.23 -4.18
CA VAL A 624 -5.83 -29.87 -3.31
C VAL A 624 -6.27 -31.28 -2.99
N GLU A 625 -5.63 -32.27 -3.64
CA GLU A 625 -5.81 -33.68 -3.41
C GLU A 625 -4.54 -34.27 -2.76
N ASP A 626 -4.71 -35.09 -1.74
CA ASP A 626 -3.59 -35.73 -0.99
C ASP A 626 -2.48 -34.76 -0.54
N GLY A 627 -2.84 -33.50 -0.32
CA GLY A 627 -1.91 -32.45 0.12
C GLY A 627 -1.17 -31.72 -1.01
N VAL A 628 -1.40 -32.07 -2.26
CA VAL A 628 -0.79 -31.46 -3.45
C VAL A 628 -1.85 -30.74 -4.27
N ILE A 629 -1.53 -29.54 -4.77
CA ILE A 629 -2.42 -28.80 -5.67
C ILE A 629 -2.26 -29.30 -7.12
N HIS A 630 -3.38 -29.63 -7.74
CA HIS A 630 -3.46 -30.04 -9.13
C HIS A 630 -4.29 -29.02 -9.91
N GLU A 631 -3.79 -28.58 -11.06
CA GLU A 631 -4.56 -27.73 -11.96
C GLU A 631 -5.80 -28.49 -12.45
N THR A 632 -6.97 -27.92 -12.19
CA THR A 632 -8.25 -28.48 -12.63
C THR A 632 -8.84 -27.71 -13.80
N ARG A 633 -8.67 -26.41 -13.83
CA ARG A 633 -9.21 -25.54 -14.88
C ARG A 633 -8.24 -24.41 -15.21
N ARG A 634 -8.31 -23.98 -16.45
CA ARG A 634 -7.56 -22.83 -16.94
C ARG A 634 -8.40 -22.07 -17.95
N VAL A 635 -8.48 -20.77 -17.79
CA VAL A 635 -9.03 -19.88 -18.79
C VAL A 635 -8.03 -18.79 -19.15
N ASN A 636 -7.90 -18.51 -20.43
CA ASN A 636 -7.18 -17.36 -20.94
C ASN A 636 -8.19 -16.38 -21.51
N TYR A 637 -8.29 -15.20 -20.89
CA TYR A 637 -9.22 -14.14 -21.27
C TYR A 637 -8.56 -13.01 -22.07
N ALA A 638 -7.37 -13.24 -22.63
CA ALA A 638 -6.68 -12.27 -23.49
C ALA A 638 -7.57 -11.88 -24.70
N PRO A 639 -7.44 -10.65 -25.21
CA PRO A 639 -8.15 -10.22 -26.39
C PRO A 639 -7.93 -11.15 -27.59
N ARG A 640 -9.00 -11.73 -28.15
CA ARG A 640 -8.91 -12.74 -29.22
C ARG A 640 -8.80 -12.16 -30.64
N ASN A 641 -9.09 -10.88 -30.86
CA ASN A 641 -9.31 -10.28 -32.18
C ASN A 641 -8.25 -9.27 -32.61
N LEU A 642 -7.02 -9.43 -32.15
CA LEU A 642 -5.92 -8.70 -32.77
C LEU A 642 -5.41 -9.56 -33.92
N THR A 643 -6.13 -9.54 -35.03
CA THR A 643 -5.61 -9.98 -36.32
C THR A 643 -4.28 -9.27 -36.56
N ALA A 644 -3.27 -10.05 -36.79
CA ALA A 644 -1.96 -9.64 -37.23
C ALA A 644 -2.11 -8.70 -38.45
N SER A 645 -2.02 -7.41 -38.19
CA SER A 645 -1.83 -6.41 -39.22
C SER A 645 -0.77 -5.44 -38.75
N ARG A 646 0.44 -5.89 -38.77
CA ARG A 646 1.69 -5.24 -39.09
C ARG A 646 2.80 -6.26 -38.92
N GLU A 647 3.11 -6.95 -39.99
CA GLU A 647 4.42 -7.55 -40.15
C GLU A 647 5.42 -6.39 -40.14
N TRP A 648 6.25 -6.33 -39.14
CA TRP A 648 7.44 -5.51 -39.17
C TRP A 648 8.41 -6.25 -40.09
N ASP A 649 8.84 -5.59 -41.14
CA ASP A 649 9.95 -6.10 -41.91
C ASP A 649 11.24 -6.01 -41.09
N GLU A 650 12.24 -6.77 -41.47
CA GLU A 650 13.52 -6.80 -40.77
C GLU A 650 14.28 -5.46 -40.77
N SER A 651 13.75 -4.42 -41.42
CA SER A 651 14.29 -3.06 -41.46
C SER A 651 13.71 -2.11 -40.42
N GLY A 652 12.65 -2.52 -39.70
CA GLY A 652 12.04 -1.72 -38.62
C GLY A 652 11.22 -0.52 -39.07
N VAL A 653 10.78 -0.48 -40.35
CA VAL A 653 9.94 0.60 -40.91
C VAL A 653 8.52 0.08 -41.11
N PRO A 654 7.46 0.79 -40.67
CA PRO A 654 6.08 0.41 -40.93
C PRO A 654 5.69 0.68 -42.39
N ASN A 655 5.13 -0.33 -43.03
CA ASN A 655 4.48 -0.20 -44.33
C ASN A 655 3.11 0.52 -44.22
#